data_661a5eb861036970bd1975c3fde473b9
#
_entry.id   661a5eb861036970bd1975c3fde473b9
#
_cell.length_a   1.000
_cell.length_b   1.000
_cell.length_c   1.000
_cell.angle_alpha   90.00
_cell.angle_beta   90.00
_cell.angle_gamma   90.00
#
_symmetry.space_group_name_H-M   'P 1'
#
loop_
_entity.id
_entity.type
_entity.pdbx_description
1 polymer ?
#
loop_
_entity_poly.entity_id
_entity_poly.type
_entity_poly.pdbx_seq_one_letter_code
_entity_poly.pdbx_strand_id
1 'polypeptide(L)'
;MEMQWRRLRERLASEQCQDDSVEIDKNECQFFYRLWRCLNDPHAGQADRLHGYYDALQCAHAHGLLPLRLPLKELISTPELARAGLCRNRDYPGEILLDEKALQIAPDLLSVWRNDKRRMLQAPPLDNLLPTLLHDVKYTHYTSVGQQLAVRTVLTSQKDRFLFINLPTGAGKTFIIHSLMLAASPGQLTLVIVPTISLAIEQAHRAQEVFQQAGVDHGGEYAWHSGQSAEERNALKERIKAGEQRLLFCSPEAASSGSLLLLLFSLAKRKLIEALVVDEAHLIDQWGAEFRPEFQLLAPLVKSLVEVAQASIRTVLLSATWSQSTLNTLKELFAGDCPQAIVEVNGSFLRPEPMWYVHKAKDKNDYQLQVEAAIQTLPRPLILYVTTVEDALSWHQYLRTSGYQRSGLIHGKTSPKQRAKQIADWADDNLDIMVATSAFGVGMDKNNVRSVLHVAVPENIDRLYQESGRGGRDGFASVAQIIYRPDQIALARRLNRDNLIGAKKGFLRWQKMHLNRESEGKGRFSVYLATKHDSIKIDSRANIAWNWRTLLLLQRAGFLSLHFSAPDLEQFASNQQSEDAVDRYFNHYFSHIQIELHRDGHLDKQVWNGTLRQLRSQELQTRQKGFLVLEEWLNHQDKPLCGMLETFYTLDGYVPELACGGCPGCREKALPPYSPTLGLIAHAISDEEHGRIGRDIRVYYPSARSSALLLRQWNDWIARLLVNRDIHAIRASQTVLAQLSQQLFKGVPFWCALSPEDATTRWDELVIVMPGERLPDLDPFSDIKRIIVAPETLLEQNVRGRLWWESDPRARSLDQFIRSLSSGHHK
;
A
#
# COMPACT_ATOMS: atom_id res chain seq x y z
N MET A 1 23.03 -23.16 4.74
CA MET A 1 23.85 -22.58 3.64
C MET A 1 24.97 -23.52 3.19
N GLU A 2 25.89 -23.96 4.07
CA GLU A 2 26.99 -24.86 3.70
C GLU A 2 26.51 -26.19 3.10
N MET A 3 25.50 -26.81 3.69
CA MET A 3 24.89 -28.04 3.18
C MET A 3 24.26 -27.84 1.78
N GLN A 4 23.60 -26.70 1.54
CA GLN A 4 23.03 -26.39 0.22
C GLN A 4 24.13 -26.14 -0.83
N TRP A 5 25.25 -25.51 -0.44
CA TRP A 5 26.40 -25.33 -1.30
C TRP A 5 27.03 -26.65 -1.71
N ARG A 6 27.22 -27.53 -0.75
CA ARG A 6 27.71 -28.89 -1.00
C ARG A 6 26.78 -29.68 -1.93
N ARG A 7 25.48 -29.66 -1.67
CA ARG A 7 24.44 -30.29 -2.52
C ARG A 7 24.48 -29.76 -3.95
N LEU A 8 24.55 -28.43 -4.12
CA LEU A 8 24.66 -27.82 -5.45
C LEU A 8 25.88 -28.32 -6.20
N ARG A 9 27.02 -28.34 -5.56
CA ARG A 9 28.27 -28.81 -6.17
C ARG A 9 28.24 -30.30 -6.56
N GLU A 10 27.76 -31.17 -5.68
CA GLU A 10 27.55 -32.60 -5.92
C GLU A 10 26.67 -32.86 -7.13
N ARG A 11 25.51 -32.12 -7.21
CA ARG A 11 24.59 -32.20 -8.36
C ARG A 11 25.19 -31.71 -9.66
N LEU A 12 25.96 -30.63 -9.63
CA LEU A 12 26.64 -30.12 -10.82
C LEU A 12 27.76 -31.05 -11.27
N ALA A 13 28.40 -31.81 -10.38
CA ALA A 13 29.41 -32.81 -10.70
C ALA A 13 28.83 -34.12 -11.23
N SER A 14 27.56 -34.45 -10.91
CA SER A 14 26.91 -35.70 -11.37
C SER A 14 26.45 -35.60 -12.81
N GLU A 15 26.60 -36.66 -13.61
CA GLU A 15 26.09 -36.74 -15.00
C GLU A 15 24.58 -36.94 -15.06
N GLN A 16 23.95 -37.38 -13.97
CA GLN A 16 22.49 -37.62 -13.87
C GLN A 16 21.78 -36.46 -13.19
N CYS A 17 21.23 -35.51 -14.01
CA CYS A 17 20.43 -34.39 -13.55
C CYS A 17 18.98 -34.70 -13.21
N GLN A 18 18.54 -35.99 -13.20
CA GLN A 18 17.12 -36.36 -13.12
C GLN A 18 16.68 -36.96 -11.79
N ASP A 19 17.51 -36.95 -10.75
CA ASP A 19 17.06 -37.42 -9.44
C ASP A 19 16.36 -36.29 -8.68
N ASP A 20 15.02 -36.28 -8.73
CA ASP A 20 14.13 -35.30 -8.06
C ASP A 20 14.13 -35.41 -6.52
N SER A 21 14.87 -36.35 -5.95
CA SER A 21 14.80 -36.68 -4.51
C SER A 21 15.53 -35.68 -3.58
N VAL A 22 16.32 -34.75 -4.11
CA VAL A 22 17.06 -33.77 -3.31
C VAL A 22 16.82 -32.36 -3.85
N GLU A 23 15.84 -31.68 -3.34
CA GLU A 23 15.46 -30.33 -3.73
C GLU A 23 16.45 -29.29 -3.18
N ILE A 24 16.89 -28.35 -4.04
CA ILE A 24 17.59 -27.16 -3.58
C ILE A 24 16.51 -26.18 -3.11
N ASP A 25 16.44 -25.95 -1.80
CA ASP A 25 15.39 -25.13 -1.21
C ASP A 25 15.58 -23.64 -1.55
N LYS A 26 14.59 -23.09 -2.22
CA LYS A 26 14.49 -21.66 -2.55
C LYS A 26 14.56 -20.78 -1.30
N ASN A 27 13.97 -21.21 -0.18
CA ASN A 27 13.92 -20.45 1.06
C ASN A 27 15.27 -20.42 1.78
N GLU A 28 16.10 -21.45 1.59
CA GLU A 28 17.46 -21.49 2.17
C GLU A 28 18.47 -20.66 1.36
N CYS A 29 18.41 -20.75 0.00
CA CYS A 29 19.26 -19.93 -0.86
C CYS A 29 18.67 -19.72 -2.27
N GLN A 30 18.13 -18.54 -2.50
CA GLN A 30 17.54 -18.19 -3.80
C GLN A 30 18.56 -18.20 -4.96
N PHE A 31 19.84 -17.88 -4.72
CA PHE A 31 20.85 -17.81 -5.77
C PHE A 31 21.25 -19.22 -6.25
N PHE A 32 21.39 -20.19 -5.34
CA PHE A 32 21.63 -21.59 -5.68
C PHE A 32 20.45 -22.21 -6.41
N TYR A 33 19.23 -21.92 -5.94
CA TYR A 33 18.01 -22.35 -6.59
C TYR A 33 17.84 -21.77 -7.99
N ARG A 34 18.17 -20.48 -8.21
CA ARG A 34 18.13 -19.84 -9.53
C ARG A 34 19.13 -20.45 -10.51
N LEU A 35 20.36 -20.68 -10.09
CA LEU A 35 21.34 -21.38 -10.94
C LEU A 35 20.79 -22.75 -11.34
N TRP A 36 20.31 -23.53 -10.39
CA TRP A 36 19.75 -24.86 -10.66
C TRP A 36 18.59 -24.80 -11.66
N ARG A 37 17.63 -23.91 -11.45
CA ARG A 37 16.52 -23.71 -12.41
C ARG A 37 17.00 -23.28 -13.79
N CYS A 38 17.91 -22.34 -13.86
CA CYS A 38 18.43 -21.83 -15.13
C CYS A 38 19.14 -22.91 -15.93
N LEU A 39 19.91 -23.79 -15.29
CA LEU A 39 20.59 -24.89 -15.96
C LEU A 39 19.63 -25.98 -16.48
N ASN A 40 18.47 -26.14 -15.84
CA ASN A 40 17.43 -27.11 -16.26
C ASN A 40 16.39 -26.47 -17.18
N ASP A 41 16.44 -25.19 -17.46
CA ASP A 41 15.53 -24.50 -18.37
C ASP A 41 16.08 -24.58 -19.82
N PRO A 42 15.40 -25.30 -20.73
CA PRO A 42 15.85 -25.43 -22.13
C PRO A 42 15.82 -24.09 -22.88
N HIS A 43 15.07 -23.11 -22.36
CA HIS A 43 14.93 -21.78 -22.96
C HIS A 43 15.94 -20.77 -22.42
N ALA A 44 16.70 -21.12 -21.36
CA ALA A 44 17.72 -20.24 -20.82
C ALA A 44 18.86 -20.04 -21.82
N GLY A 45 19.27 -18.77 -22.00
CA GLY A 45 20.40 -18.45 -22.84
C GLY A 45 21.74 -18.64 -22.12
N GLN A 46 22.81 -18.54 -22.88
CA GLN A 46 24.17 -18.69 -22.34
C GLN A 46 24.49 -17.63 -21.29
N ALA A 47 24.09 -16.36 -21.52
CA ALA A 47 24.30 -15.27 -20.57
C ALA A 47 23.49 -15.45 -19.26
N ASP A 48 22.27 -16.01 -19.35
CA ASP A 48 21.48 -16.34 -18.13
C ASP A 48 22.22 -17.36 -17.27
N ARG A 49 22.74 -18.43 -17.87
CA ARG A 49 23.47 -19.49 -17.17
C ARG A 49 24.78 -18.99 -16.53
N LEU A 50 25.56 -18.22 -17.29
CA LEU A 50 26.78 -17.60 -16.78
C LEU A 50 26.52 -16.69 -15.60
N HIS A 51 25.45 -15.88 -15.68
CA HIS A 51 25.05 -15.02 -14.56
C HIS A 51 24.57 -15.83 -13.35
N GLY A 52 23.87 -16.94 -13.57
CA GLY A 52 23.49 -17.86 -12.50
C GLY A 52 24.71 -18.42 -11.76
N TYR A 53 25.78 -18.82 -12.49
CA TYR A 53 27.05 -19.22 -11.89
C TYR A 53 27.70 -18.08 -11.11
N TYR A 54 27.70 -16.87 -11.68
CA TYR A 54 28.23 -15.68 -11.01
C TYR A 54 27.52 -15.41 -9.68
N ASP A 55 26.18 -15.35 -9.67
CA ASP A 55 25.41 -15.12 -8.46
C ASP A 55 25.64 -16.21 -7.39
N ALA A 56 25.69 -17.48 -7.79
CA ALA A 56 25.93 -18.59 -6.87
C ALA A 56 27.34 -18.53 -6.25
N LEU A 57 28.39 -18.22 -7.04
CA LEU A 57 29.73 -18.05 -6.54
C LEU A 57 29.88 -16.81 -5.65
N GLN A 58 29.23 -15.69 -5.99
CA GLN A 58 29.20 -14.49 -5.14
C GLN A 58 28.49 -14.77 -3.80
N CYS A 59 27.41 -15.53 -3.82
CA CYS A 59 26.73 -15.96 -2.60
C CYS A 59 27.65 -16.84 -1.73
N ALA A 60 28.35 -17.81 -2.34
CA ALA A 60 29.32 -18.65 -1.64
C ALA A 60 30.48 -17.82 -1.06
N HIS A 61 31.01 -16.88 -1.83
CA HIS A 61 32.06 -15.94 -1.40
C HIS A 61 31.60 -15.09 -0.21
N ALA A 62 30.40 -14.50 -0.29
CA ALA A 62 29.81 -13.67 0.77
C ALA A 62 29.61 -14.43 2.09
N HIS A 63 29.42 -15.75 2.04
CA HIS A 63 29.29 -16.62 3.21
C HIS A 63 30.58 -17.34 3.61
N GLY A 64 31.70 -17.11 2.92
CA GLY A 64 32.94 -17.78 3.19
C GLY A 64 32.95 -19.30 2.91
N LEU A 65 32.06 -19.76 2.00
CA LEU A 65 31.93 -21.19 1.70
C LEU A 65 33.07 -21.70 0.82
N LEU A 66 33.60 -22.87 1.14
CA LEU A 66 34.72 -23.49 0.43
C LEU A 66 34.37 -24.87 -0.11
N PRO A 67 35.05 -25.32 -1.20
CA PRO A 67 35.86 -24.51 -2.11
C PRO A 67 35.03 -23.57 -2.98
N LEU A 68 35.54 -22.37 -3.26
CA LEU A 68 34.83 -21.32 -4.04
C LEU A 68 34.95 -21.62 -5.54
N ARG A 69 34.40 -22.74 -5.99
CA ARG A 69 34.43 -23.21 -7.37
C ARG A 69 33.24 -24.09 -7.70
N LEU A 70 32.78 -24.06 -8.95
CA LEU A 70 31.68 -24.86 -9.45
C LEU A 70 32.03 -25.62 -10.74
N PRO A 71 31.57 -26.87 -10.94
CA PRO A 71 31.67 -27.58 -12.19
C PRO A 71 30.94 -26.84 -13.33
N LEU A 72 31.62 -26.72 -14.50
CA LEU A 72 31.04 -26.13 -15.69
C LEU A 72 30.52 -27.23 -16.62
N LYS A 73 29.23 -27.25 -16.90
CA LYS A 73 28.58 -28.28 -17.76
C LYS A 73 28.68 -28.01 -19.26
N GLU A 74 29.17 -26.86 -19.67
CA GLU A 74 29.11 -26.40 -21.05
C GLU A 74 30.49 -25.98 -21.55
N LEU A 75 30.72 -26.13 -22.86
CA LEU A 75 31.89 -25.59 -23.50
C LEU A 75 31.71 -24.11 -23.78
N ILE A 76 32.25 -23.25 -22.89
CA ILE A 76 32.18 -21.79 -22.98
C ILE A 76 33.56 -21.23 -23.23
N SER A 77 33.70 -20.26 -24.10
CA SER A 77 35.00 -19.64 -24.42
C SER A 77 35.51 -18.78 -23.25
N THR A 78 36.86 -18.68 -23.14
CA THR A 78 37.48 -17.84 -22.10
C THR A 78 37.04 -16.37 -22.16
N PRO A 79 36.87 -15.73 -23.36
CA PRO A 79 36.36 -14.36 -23.42
C PRO A 79 34.93 -14.19 -22.91
N GLU A 80 34.05 -15.19 -23.07
CA GLU A 80 32.68 -15.16 -22.57
C GLU A 80 32.61 -15.30 -21.05
N LEU A 81 33.45 -16.21 -20.48
CA LEU A 81 33.60 -16.30 -19.02
C LEU A 81 34.09 -14.99 -18.43
N ALA A 82 35.15 -14.39 -19.01
CA ALA A 82 35.71 -13.14 -18.52
C ALA A 82 34.70 -11.97 -18.57
N ARG A 83 33.83 -11.91 -19.59
CA ARG A 83 32.75 -10.94 -19.64
C ARG A 83 31.74 -11.13 -18.52
N ALA A 84 31.54 -12.36 -18.07
CA ALA A 84 30.65 -12.67 -16.96
C ALA A 84 31.31 -12.56 -15.57
N GLY A 85 32.55 -12.08 -15.47
CA GLY A 85 33.31 -12.03 -14.20
C GLY A 85 33.77 -13.39 -13.71
N LEU A 86 33.93 -14.37 -14.63
CA LEU A 86 34.29 -15.74 -14.34
C LEU A 86 35.60 -16.12 -15.03
N CYS A 87 36.31 -17.07 -14.44
CA CYS A 87 37.51 -17.66 -15.06
C CYS A 87 37.54 -19.17 -14.84
N ARG A 88 38.28 -19.89 -15.70
CA ARG A 88 38.55 -21.32 -15.50
C ARG A 88 39.56 -21.56 -14.37
N ASN A 89 39.29 -22.58 -13.59
CA ASN A 89 40.27 -23.06 -12.61
C ASN A 89 41.50 -23.65 -13.34
N ARG A 90 42.71 -23.21 -12.97
CA ARG A 90 43.96 -23.69 -13.59
C ARG A 90 44.25 -25.16 -13.27
N ASP A 91 43.94 -25.58 -12.04
CA ASP A 91 44.22 -26.95 -11.57
C ASP A 91 43.09 -27.93 -11.98
N TYR A 92 41.87 -27.41 -12.20
CA TYR A 92 40.71 -28.20 -12.58
C TYR A 92 39.96 -27.51 -13.75
N PRO A 93 40.37 -27.74 -15.00
CA PRO A 93 39.86 -27.03 -16.18
C PRO A 93 38.32 -27.17 -16.43
N GLY A 94 37.73 -28.22 -15.84
CA GLY A 94 36.26 -28.40 -15.85
C GLY A 94 35.51 -27.58 -14.81
N GLU A 95 36.18 -26.76 -14.00
CA GLU A 95 35.53 -25.92 -12.97
C GLU A 95 35.78 -24.42 -13.25
N ILE A 96 34.90 -23.58 -12.76
CA ILE A 96 34.95 -22.13 -12.85
C ILE A 96 35.01 -21.47 -11.48
N LEU A 97 35.60 -20.28 -11.45
CA LEU A 97 35.81 -19.43 -10.30
C LEU A 97 35.36 -17.99 -10.64
N LEU A 98 35.18 -17.16 -9.64
CA LEU A 98 35.12 -15.72 -9.82
C LEU A 98 36.51 -15.20 -10.28
N ASP A 99 36.54 -14.24 -11.20
CA ASP A 99 37.76 -13.54 -11.57
C ASP A 99 38.21 -12.55 -10.46
N GLU A 100 39.43 -12.00 -10.59
CA GLU A 100 39.98 -11.09 -9.58
C GLU A 100 39.12 -9.83 -9.37
N LYS A 101 38.45 -9.31 -10.42
CA LYS A 101 37.58 -8.14 -10.32
C LYS A 101 36.29 -8.47 -9.60
N ALA A 102 35.69 -9.61 -9.87
CA ALA A 102 34.50 -10.11 -9.21
C ALA A 102 34.75 -10.41 -7.72
N LEU A 103 35.99 -10.79 -7.32
CA LEU A 103 36.37 -10.97 -5.92
C LEU A 103 36.58 -9.64 -5.17
N GLN A 104 36.84 -8.54 -5.88
CA GLN A 104 37.08 -7.21 -5.30
C GLN A 104 35.83 -6.34 -5.20
N ILE A 105 34.65 -6.95 -5.20
CA ILE A 105 33.36 -6.22 -5.01
C ILE A 105 33.32 -5.54 -3.64
N ALA A 106 32.73 -4.36 -3.62
CA ALA A 106 32.55 -3.60 -2.38
C ALA A 106 31.86 -4.44 -1.29
N PRO A 107 32.38 -4.46 -0.04
CA PRO A 107 31.85 -5.32 1.03
C PRO A 107 30.37 -5.07 1.34
N ASP A 108 29.86 -3.85 1.16
CA ASP A 108 28.44 -3.52 1.34
C ASP A 108 27.58 -4.22 0.29
N LEU A 109 28.05 -4.33 -0.97
CA LEU A 109 27.32 -5.01 -2.02
C LEU A 109 27.21 -6.54 -1.76
N LEU A 110 28.20 -7.15 -1.13
CA LEU A 110 28.16 -8.57 -0.71
C LEU A 110 26.99 -8.86 0.24
N SER A 111 26.49 -7.86 0.96
CA SER A 111 25.35 -8.01 1.84
C SER A 111 24.07 -8.48 1.12
N VAL A 112 23.96 -8.23 -0.21
CA VAL A 112 22.80 -8.69 -1.01
C VAL A 112 22.91 -10.20 -1.27
N TRP A 113 24.09 -10.71 -1.66
CA TRP A 113 24.29 -12.15 -1.84
C TRP A 113 24.31 -12.91 -0.51
N ARG A 114 24.70 -12.25 0.60
CA ARG A 114 24.59 -12.78 1.95
C ARG A 114 23.15 -12.86 2.46
N ASN A 115 22.20 -12.21 1.77
CA ASN A 115 20.83 -12.06 2.22
C ASN A 115 20.75 -11.40 3.61
N ASP A 116 21.50 -10.31 3.81
CA ASP A 116 21.48 -9.59 5.08
C ASP A 116 20.09 -8.97 5.32
N LYS A 117 19.48 -9.32 6.43
CA LYS A 117 18.19 -8.74 6.81
C LYS A 117 18.38 -7.28 7.22
N ARG A 118 17.69 -6.38 6.55
CA ARG A 118 17.77 -4.92 6.77
C ARG A 118 16.58 -4.40 7.56
N ARG A 119 15.39 -4.93 7.31
CA ARG A 119 14.19 -4.49 8.05
C ARG A 119 14.05 -5.28 9.34
N MET A 120 14.19 -4.58 10.47
CA MET A 120 14.12 -5.15 11.82
C MET A 120 13.04 -4.43 12.62
N LEU A 121 11.80 -4.47 12.14
CA LEU A 121 10.67 -3.87 12.86
C LEU A 121 10.17 -4.79 13.96
N GLN A 122 9.65 -4.20 15.01
CA GLN A 122 8.89 -4.92 16.02
C GLN A 122 7.61 -5.47 15.38
N ALA A 123 7.42 -6.76 15.50
CA ALA A 123 6.26 -7.50 15.00
C ALA A 123 5.34 -7.85 16.17
N PRO A 124 4.34 -7.01 16.53
CA PRO A 124 3.44 -7.32 17.63
C PRO A 124 2.52 -8.49 17.30
N PRO A 125 2.07 -9.27 18.28
CA PRO A 125 1.12 -10.35 18.06
C PRO A 125 -0.20 -9.81 17.51
N LEU A 126 -0.92 -10.65 16.76
CA LEU A 126 -2.27 -10.31 16.29
C LEU A 126 -3.23 -10.16 17.46
N ASP A 127 -4.16 -9.23 17.33
CA ASP A 127 -5.29 -9.12 18.24
C ASP A 127 -6.11 -10.41 18.25
N ASN A 128 -6.54 -10.83 19.44
CA ASN A 128 -7.03 -12.17 19.69
C ASN A 128 -8.22 -12.63 18.81
N LEU A 129 -9.02 -11.72 18.28
CA LEU A 129 -10.12 -12.06 17.40
C LEU A 129 -9.64 -12.52 16.01
N LEU A 130 -8.56 -11.92 15.49
CA LEU A 130 -8.06 -12.19 14.13
C LEU A 130 -7.53 -13.62 13.96
N PRO A 131 -6.71 -14.20 14.88
CA PRO A 131 -6.34 -15.62 14.81
C PRO A 131 -7.55 -16.55 14.78
N THR A 132 -8.61 -16.21 15.51
CA THR A 132 -9.83 -17.03 15.54
C THR A 132 -10.60 -16.96 14.22
N LEU A 133 -10.59 -15.82 13.53
CA LEU A 133 -11.21 -15.67 12.20
C LEU A 133 -10.36 -16.28 11.09
N LEU A 134 -9.04 -16.35 11.30
CA LEU A 134 -8.08 -16.85 10.33
C LEU A 134 -7.82 -18.37 10.45
N HIS A 135 -8.34 -19.04 11.48
CA HIS A 135 -8.19 -20.47 11.78
C HIS A 135 -6.77 -21.02 11.52
N ASP A 136 -6.51 -21.63 10.36
CA ASP A 136 -5.25 -22.31 10.03
C ASP A 136 -4.25 -21.41 9.28
N VAL A 137 -4.53 -20.12 9.13
CA VAL A 137 -3.61 -19.22 8.42
C VAL A 137 -2.39 -18.92 9.27
N LYS A 138 -1.20 -19.00 8.69
CA LYS A 138 0.11 -18.85 9.35
C LYS A 138 0.43 -17.44 9.90
N TYR A 139 -0.54 -16.52 9.95
CA TYR A 139 -0.34 -15.20 10.50
C TYR A 139 -0.48 -15.23 12.03
N THR A 140 0.63 -15.06 12.73
CA THR A 140 0.67 -14.98 14.19
C THR A 140 0.97 -13.57 14.70
N HIS A 141 1.56 -12.72 13.85
CA HIS A 141 2.01 -11.38 14.18
C HIS A 141 1.68 -10.39 13.08
N TYR A 142 1.51 -9.14 13.45
CA TYR A 142 1.56 -8.02 12.50
C TYR A 142 2.98 -7.85 11.97
N THR A 143 3.12 -7.22 10.82
CA THR A 143 4.45 -6.90 10.24
C THR A 143 5.12 -5.70 10.91
N SER A 144 4.33 -4.85 11.56
CA SER A 144 4.78 -3.65 12.28
C SER A 144 3.71 -3.13 13.22
N VAL A 145 4.10 -2.27 14.15
CA VAL A 145 3.17 -1.50 15.00
C VAL A 145 2.25 -0.62 14.16
N GLY A 146 2.76 -0.06 13.03
CA GLY A 146 1.95 0.72 12.08
C GLY A 146 0.83 -0.08 11.45
N GLN A 147 1.08 -1.33 11.05
CA GLN A 147 0.03 -2.21 10.54
C GLN A 147 -1.00 -2.55 11.62
N GLN A 148 -0.55 -2.85 12.85
CA GLN A 148 -1.44 -3.11 13.98
C GLN A 148 -2.39 -1.94 14.22
N LEU A 149 -1.85 -0.72 14.30
CA LEU A 149 -2.67 0.47 14.50
C LEU A 149 -3.66 0.68 13.35
N ALA A 150 -3.21 0.52 12.11
CA ALA A 150 -4.08 0.67 10.94
C ALA A 150 -5.25 -0.33 10.98
N VAL A 151 -5.00 -1.60 11.27
CA VAL A 151 -6.04 -2.63 11.41
C VAL A 151 -6.99 -2.28 12.54
N ARG A 152 -6.46 -1.95 13.73
CA ARG A 152 -7.27 -1.54 14.89
C ARG A 152 -8.16 -0.34 14.54
N THR A 153 -7.58 0.71 13.95
CA THR A 153 -8.32 1.92 13.56
C THR A 153 -9.42 1.60 12.56
N VAL A 154 -9.11 0.83 11.53
CA VAL A 154 -10.08 0.50 10.49
C VAL A 154 -11.24 -0.33 11.06
N LEU A 155 -10.99 -1.25 11.97
CA LEU A 155 -12.03 -2.11 12.54
C LEU A 155 -12.86 -1.43 13.65
N THR A 156 -12.30 -0.45 14.38
CA THR A 156 -12.99 0.23 15.48
C THR A 156 -13.63 1.55 15.09
N SER A 157 -13.15 2.25 14.06
CA SER A 157 -13.70 3.54 13.64
C SER A 157 -15.15 3.44 13.21
N GLN A 158 -15.89 4.52 13.40
CA GLN A 158 -17.27 4.66 12.94
C GLN A 158 -17.31 4.67 11.39
N LYS A 159 -18.45 4.27 10.80
CA LYS A 159 -18.60 4.18 9.34
C LYS A 159 -18.67 5.54 8.62
N ASP A 160 -18.94 6.61 9.34
CA ASP A 160 -18.99 7.99 8.83
C ASP A 160 -17.61 8.64 8.70
N ARG A 161 -16.52 7.91 9.05
CA ARG A 161 -15.15 8.41 9.00
C ARG A 161 -14.48 8.06 7.68
N PHE A 162 -13.65 9.01 7.20
CA PHE A 162 -12.71 8.82 6.11
C PHE A 162 -11.34 8.49 6.68
N LEU A 163 -10.87 7.27 6.41
CA LEU A 163 -9.65 6.74 7.00
C LEU A 163 -8.49 6.88 6.00
N PHE A 164 -7.52 7.72 6.32
CA PHE A 164 -6.31 7.92 5.51
C PHE A 164 -5.15 7.15 6.13
N ILE A 165 -4.70 6.09 5.45
CA ILE A 165 -3.70 5.18 6.00
C ILE A 165 -2.44 5.21 5.15
N ASN A 166 -1.34 5.62 5.77
CA ASN A 166 -0.01 5.68 5.18
C ASN A 166 0.88 4.57 5.76
N LEU A 167 1.11 3.53 4.95
CA LEU A 167 2.02 2.44 5.29
C LEU A 167 2.93 2.15 4.11
N PRO A 168 4.26 2.00 4.29
CA PRO A 168 5.18 1.79 3.19
C PRO A 168 4.91 0.49 2.43
N THR A 169 5.47 0.38 1.22
CA THR A 169 5.43 -0.88 0.46
C THR A 169 6.05 -2.02 1.26
N GLY A 170 5.38 -3.18 1.26
CA GLY A 170 5.82 -4.34 2.03
C GLY A 170 5.47 -4.30 3.52
N ALA A 171 4.75 -3.28 4.01
CA ALA A 171 4.23 -3.22 5.38
C ALA A 171 2.86 -3.92 5.56
N GLY A 172 2.40 -4.68 4.57
CA GLY A 172 1.22 -5.52 4.69
C GLY A 172 -0.12 -4.80 4.60
N LYS A 173 -0.27 -3.77 3.75
CA LYS A 173 -1.57 -3.09 3.48
C LYS A 173 -2.69 -4.07 3.12
N THR A 174 -2.39 -5.13 2.37
CA THR A 174 -3.37 -6.17 1.99
C THR A 174 -4.03 -6.83 3.20
N PHE A 175 -3.29 -6.99 4.32
CA PHE A 175 -3.87 -7.56 5.53
C PHE A 175 -4.97 -6.69 6.15
N ILE A 176 -4.93 -5.36 5.96
CA ILE A 176 -6.01 -4.45 6.39
C ILE A 176 -7.30 -4.78 5.63
N ILE A 177 -7.19 -5.01 4.31
CA ILE A 177 -8.32 -5.36 3.44
C ILE A 177 -8.92 -6.71 3.88
N HIS A 178 -8.07 -7.72 4.10
CA HIS A 178 -8.51 -9.02 4.56
C HIS A 178 -9.19 -8.96 5.93
N SER A 179 -8.63 -8.19 6.86
CA SER A 179 -9.19 -7.99 8.20
C SER A 179 -10.58 -7.33 8.15
N LEU A 180 -10.79 -6.34 7.28
CA LEU A 180 -12.10 -5.73 7.05
C LEU A 180 -13.15 -6.74 6.61
N MET A 181 -12.82 -7.56 5.61
CA MET A 181 -13.73 -8.59 5.11
C MET A 181 -14.04 -9.65 6.18
N LEU A 182 -13.02 -10.10 6.90
CA LEU A 182 -13.19 -11.12 7.95
C LEU A 182 -14.06 -10.61 9.11
N ALA A 183 -13.91 -9.34 9.49
CA ALA A 183 -14.70 -8.72 10.56
C ALA A 183 -16.08 -8.22 10.12
N ALA A 184 -16.35 -8.13 8.81
CA ALA A 184 -17.64 -7.69 8.28
C ALA A 184 -18.75 -8.68 8.63
N SER A 185 -19.98 -8.16 8.84
CA SER A 185 -21.17 -9.00 9.03
C SER A 185 -21.46 -9.83 7.79
N PRO A 186 -22.05 -11.03 7.93
CA PRO A 186 -22.47 -11.82 6.79
C PRO A 186 -23.38 -11.02 5.86
N GLY A 187 -23.20 -11.18 4.55
CA GLY A 187 -24.01 -10.49 3.54
C GLY A 187 -23.51 -9.08 3.17
N GLN A 188 -22.52 -8.55 3.85
CA GLN A 188 -21.96 -7.24 3.54
C GLN A 188 -20.73 -7.34 2.63
N LEU A 189 -20.63 -6.42 1.67
CA LEU A 189 -19.55 -6.35 0.68
C LEU A 189 -18.49 -5.31 1.08
N THR A 190 -17.23 -5.69 1.06
CA THR A 190 -16.08 -4.80 1.01
C THR A 190 -15.65 -4.63 -0.45
N LEU A 191 -15.79 -3.43 -0.99
CA LEU A 191 -15.34 -3.09 -2.35
C LEU A 191 -13.93 -2.51 -2.28
N VAL A 192 -12.99 -3.08 -3.04
CA VAL A 192 -11.60 -2.62 -3.12
C VAL A 192 -11.29 -2.13 -4.52
N ILE A 193 -10.98 -0.85 -4.62
CA ILE A 193 -10.60 -0.22 -5.88
C ILE A 193 -9.09 -0.21 -5.97
N VAL A 194 -8.58 -0.87 -7.00
CA VAL A 194 -7.15 -0.99 -7.28
C VAL A 194 -6.81 -0.38 -8.63
N PRO A 195 -5.59 0.14 -8.81
CA PRO A 195 -5.25 0.93 -10.00
C PRO A 195 -5.32 0.17 -11.32
N THR A 196 -5.16 -1.14 -11.34
CA THR A 196 -5.10 -1.91 -12.58
C THR A 196 -5.87 -3.24 -12.47
N ILE A 197 -6.37 -3.71 -13.62
CA ILE A 197 -7.03 -5.01 -13.73
C ILE A 197 -6.08 -6.14 -13.28
N SER A 198 -4.80 -6.07 -13.66
CA SER A 198 -3.81 -7.08 -13.25
C SER A 198 -3.65 -7.15 -11.73
N LEU A 199 -3.64 -5.99 -11.05
CA LEU A 199 -3.60 -5.94 -9.59
C LEU A 199 -4.89 -6.48 -8.97
N ALA A 200 -6.05 -6.19 -9.56
CA ALA A 200 -7.32 -6.75 -9.10
C ALA A 200 -7.30 -8.28 -9.11
N ILE A 201 -6.84 -8.88 -10.21
CA ILE A 201 -6.73 -10.33 -10.36
C ILE A 201 -5.71 -10.91 -9.36
N GLU A 202 -4.53 -10.30 -9.22
CA GLU A 202 -3.48 -10.75 -8.30
C GLU A 202 -3.95 -10.70 -6.83
N GLN A 203 -4.55 -9.58 -6.41
CA GLN A 203 -5.08 -9.43 -5.05
C GLN A 203 -6.25 -10.40 -4.79
N ALA A 204 -7.08 -10.66 -5.80
CA ALA A 204 -8.16 -11.62 -5.73
C ALA A 204 -7.63 -13.05 -5.49
N HIS A 205 -6.60 -13.49 -6.22
CA HIS A 205 -5.97 -14.80 -6.00
C HIS A 205 -5.40 -14.93 -4.60
N ARG A 206 -4.68 -13.92 -4.11
CA ARG A 206 -4.15 -13.93 -2.74
C ARG A 206 -5.25 -13.97 -1.68
N ALA A 207 -6.31 -13.21 -1.89
CA ALA A 207 -7.45 -13.24 -0.99
C ALA A 207 -8.11 -14.63 -0.97
N GLN A 208 -8.24 -15.27 -2.14
CA GLN A 208 -8.77 -16.61 -2.27
C GLN A 208 -7.93 -17.63 -1.50
N GLU A 209 -6.61 -17.60 -1.63
CA GLU A 209 -5.71 -18.49 -0.88
C GLU A 209 -5.88 -18.33 0.64
N VAL A 210 -5.91 -17.08 1.14
CA VAL A 210 -6.11 -16.78 2.56
C VAL A 210 -7.47 -17.27 3.05
N PHE A 211 -8.53 -17.05 2.26
CA PHE A 211 -9.89 -17.38 2.67
C PHE A 211 -10.19 -18.88 2.58
N GLN A 212 -9.57 -19.60 1.64
CA GLN A 212 -9.59 -21.05 1.60
C GLN A 212 -8.95 -21.65 2.86
N GLN A 213 -7.77 -21.15 3.25
CA GLN A 213 -7.10 -21.57 4.48
C GLN A 213 -7.92 -21.24 5.74
N ALA A 214 -8.61 -20.08 5.74
CA ALA A 214 -9.49 -19.67 6.83
C ALA A 214 -10.87 -20.40 6.85
N GLY A 215 -11.15 -21.25 5.86
CA GLY A 215 -12.46 -21.94 5.75
C GLY A 215 -13.64 -21.00 5.46
N VAL A 216 -13.38 -19.81 4.92
CA VAL A 216 -14.41 -18.80 4.60
C VAL A 216 -14.51 -18.50 3.10
N ASP A 217 -13.77 -19.23 2.27
CA ASP A 217 -13.89 -19.13 0.81
C ASP A 217 -15.15 -19.87 0.32
N HIS A 218 -15.92 -19.19 -0.51
CA HIS A 218 -17.15 -19.73 -1.11
C HIS A 218 -16.94 -20.18 -2.56
N GLY A 219 -15.69 -20.37 -2.99
CA GLY A 219 -15.34 -20.99 -4.27
C GLY A 219 -15.61 -20.12 -5.50
N GLY A 220 -15.25 -18.83 -5.44
CA GLY A 220 -15.53 -17.95 -6.55
C GLY A 220 -14.45 -16.91 -6.82
N GLU A 221 -14.60 -16.21 -7.92
CA GLU A 221 -13.75 -15.06 -8.27
C GLU A 221 -14.00 -13.85 -7.36
N TYR A 222 -12.91 -13.22 -6.92
CA TYR A 222 -12.95 -11.99 -6.12
C TYR A 222 -12.61 -10.73 -6.93
N ALA A 223 -12.39 -10.84 -8.25
CA ALA A 223 -12.11 -9.70 -9.12
C ALA A 223 -13.23 -9.48 -10.13
N TRP A 224 -13.52 -8.19 -10.44
CA TRP A 224 -14.37 -7.78 -11.54
C TRP A 224 -13.52 -7.16 -12.64
N HIS A 225 -13.51 -7.76 -13.84
CA HIS A 225 -12.71 -7.26 -14.95
C HIS A 225 -13.31 -7.60 -16.33
N SER A 226 -12.85 -6.89 -17.36
CA SER A 226 -13.34 -7.01 -18.72
C SER A 226 -12.96 -8.34 -19.42
N GLY A 227 -11.98 -9.07 -18.88
CA GLY A 227 -11.55 -10.36 -19.45
C GLY A 227 -12.43 -11.55 -19.04
N GLN A 228 -13.41 -11.36 -18.15
CA GLN A 228 -14.35 -12.40 -17.74
C GLN A 228 -15.39 -12.68 -18.82
N SER A 229 -15.80 -13.95 -18.94
CA SER A 229 -16.94 -14.34 -19.77
C SER A 229 -18.25 -13.79 -19.23
N ALA A 230 -19.31 -13.81 -20.03
CA ALA A 230 -20.64 -13.40 -19.56
C ALA A 230 -21.16 -14.29 -18.42
N GLU A 231 -20.88 -15.60 -18.49
CA GLU A 231 -21.26 -16.58 -17.48
C GLU A 231 -20.57 -16.28 -16.14
N GLU A 232 -19.25 -16.06 -16.16
CA GLU A 232 -18.47 -15.73 -14.95
C GLU A 232 -18.96 -14.44 -14.29
N ARG A 233 -19.20 -13.39 -15.09
CA ARG A 233 -19.75 -12.12 -14.60
C ARG A 233 -21.16 -12.28 -14.01
N ASN A 234 -22.03 -13.07 -14.64
CA ASN A 234 -23.36 -13.29 -14.13
C ASN A 234 -23.34 -14.12 -12.83
N ALA A 235 -22.50 -15.15 -12.74
CA ALA A 235 -22.32 -15.92 -11.52
C ALA A 235 -21.83 -15.03 -10.37
N LEU A 236 -20.88 -14.14 -10.62
CA LEU A 236 -20.39 -13.17 -9.65
C LEU A 236 -21.48 -12.19 -9.21
N LYS A 237 -22.28 -11.66 -10.16
CA LYS A 237 -23.45 -10.79 -9.85
C LYS A 237 -24.45 -11.49 -8.91
N GLU A 238 -24.78 -12.73 -9.19
CA GLU A 238 -25.76 -13.48 -8.37
C GLU A 238 -25.20 -13.74 -6.95
N ARG A 239 -23.94 -14.10 -6.81
CA ARG A 239 -23.31 -14.24 -5.48
C ARG A 239 -23.31 -12.93 -4.69
N ILE A 240 -23.01 -11.79 -5.36
CA ILE A 240 -23.07 -10.47 -4.72
C ILE A 240 -24.49 -10.15 -4.27
N LYS A 241 -25.51 -10.40 -5.11
CA LYS A 241 -26.92 -10.17 -4.77
C LYS A 241 -27.41 -11.08 -3.62
N ALA A 242 -26.93 -12.31 -3.56
CA ALA A 242 -27.24 -13.27 -2.50
C ALA A 242 -26.53 -12.93 -1.17
N GLY A 243 -25.56 -12.01 -1.17
CA GLY A 243 -24.74 -11.67 0.00
C GLY A 243 -23.66 -12.71 0.32
N GLU A 244 -23.36 -13.58 -0.63
CA GLU A 244 -22.30 -14.61 -0.50
C GLU A 244 -20.91 -14.01 -0.77
N GLN A 245 -20.84 -13.01 -1.66
CA GLN A 245 -19.60 -12.33 -2.02
C GLN A 245 -19.30 -11.20 -1.03
N ARG A 246 -18.29 -11.38 -0.18
CA ARG A 246 -17.94 -10.43 0.90
C ARG A 246 -16.81 -9.47 0.53
N LEU A 247 -16.02 -9.78 -0.52
CA LEU A 247 -14.90 -8.99 -1.01
C LEU A 247 -14.94 -8.94 -2.53
N LEU A 248 -14.68 -7.76 -3.10
CA LEU A 248 -14.59 -7.59 -4.55
C LEU A 248 -13.50 -6.57 -4.90
N PHE A 249 -12.57 -6.97 -5.75
CA PHE A 249 -11.56 -6.10 -6.34
C PHE A 249 -12.00 -5.63 -7.73
N CYS A 250 -11.84 -4.35 -8.01
CA CYS A 250 -12.11 -3.81 -9.34
C CYS A 250 -11.24 -2.59 -9.65
N SER A 251 -11.20 -2.20 -10.93
CA SER A 251 -10.56 -0.94 -11.33
C SER A 251 -11.52 0.24 -11.15
N PRO A 252 -11.01 1.50 -11.11
CA PRO A 252 -11.85 2.69 -11.05
C PRO A 252 -12.86 2.78 -12.19
N GLU A 253 -12.46 2.37 -13.41
CA GLU A 253 -13.34 2.35 -14.58
C GLU A 253 -14.52 1.38 -14.37
N ALA A 254 -14.24 0.20 -13.83
CA ALA A 254 -15.28 -0.78 -13.56
C ALA A 254 -16.25 -0.31 -12.47
N ALA A 255 -15.74 0.35 -11.42
CA ALA A 255 -16.55 0.88 -10.33
C ALA A 255 -17.45 2.06 -10.75
N SER A 256 -17.05 2.81 -11.79
CA SER A 256 -17.75 4.02 -12.26
C SER A 256 -18.57 3.82 -13.53
N SER A 257 -18.72 2.58 -14.03
CA SER A 257 -19.46 2.29 -15.27
C SER A 257 -20.17 0.93 -15.22
N GLY A 258 -21.08 0.75 -16.15
CA GLY A 258 -21.72 -0.51 -16.46
C GLY A 258 -22.55 -1.16 -15.37
N SER A 259 -22.70 -2.46 -15.52
CA SER A 259 -23.55 -3.27 -14.65
C SER A 259 -23.05 -3.39 -13.21
N LEU A 260 -21.72 -3.23 -12.98
CA LEU A 260 -21.19 -3.22 -11.60
C LEU A 260 -21.69 -1.98 -10.85
N LEU A 261 -21.68 -0.82 -11.48
CA LEU A 261 -22.15 0.42 -10.84
C LEU A 261 -23.63 0.33 -10.42
N LEU A 262 -24.51 -0.19 -11.29
CA LEU A 262 -25.91 -0.44 -10.92
C LEU A 262 -26.04 -1.39 -9.72
N LEU A 263 -25.24 -2.45 -9.70
CA LEU A 263 -25.21 -3.40 -8.59
C LEU A 263 -24.77 -2.72 -7.31
N LEU A 264 -23.74 -1.86 -7.34
CA LEU A 264 -23.28 -1.10 -6.18
C LEU A 264 -24.38 -0.18 -5.63
N PHE A 265 -25.11 0.52 -6.48
CA PHE A 265 -26.24 1.34 -6.03
C PHE A 265 -27.38 0.50 -5.43
N SER A 266 -27.68 -0.67 -6.01
CA SER A 266 -28.65 -1.61 -5.45
C SER A 266 -28.24 -2.11 -4.06
N LEU A 267 -26.95 -2.44 -3.87
CA LEU A 267 -26.42 -2.83 -2.57
C LEU A 267 -26.44 -1.66 -1.56
N ALA A 268 -26.10 -0.46 -2.00
CA ALA A 268 -26.14 0.74 -1.17
C ALA A 268 -27.57 0.98 -0.66
N LYS A 269 -28.59 0.92 -1.53
CA LYS A 269 -30.00 1.03 -1.13
C LYS A 269 -30.41 -0.01 -0.09
N ARG A 270 -29.83 -1.20 -0.14
CA ARG A 270 -30.05 -2.29 0.84
C ARG A 270 -29.12 -2.21 2.05
N LYS A 271 -28.21 -1.23 2.15
CA LYS A 271 -27.19 -1.06 3.20
C LYS A 271 -26.23 -2.25 3.33
N LEU A 272 -25.90 -2.88 2.21
CA LEU A 272 -25.05 -4.08 2.14
C LEU A 272 -23.60 -3.78 1.75
N ILE A 273 -23.18 -2.52 1.70
CA ILE A 273 -21.77 -2.14 1.51
C ILE A 273 -21.17 -1.84 2.88
N GLU A 274 -20.21 -2.68 3.32
CA GLU A 274 -19.47 -2.49 4.58
C GLU A 274 -18.44 -1.39 4.44
N ALA A 275 -17.61 -1.51 3.39
CA ALA A 275 -16.50 -0.59 3.18
C ALA A 275 -16.22 -0.39 1.69
N LEU A 276 -15.70 0.79 1.36
CA LEU A 276 -15.04 1.09 0.11
C LEU A 276 -13.57 1.42 0.40
N VAL A 277 -12.67 0.63 -0.14
CA VAL A 277 -11.22 0.79 0.03
C VAL A 277 -10.62 1.25 -1.29
N VAL A 278 -9.82 2.31 -1.27
CA VAL A 278 -9.04 2.76 -2.43
C VAL A 278 -7.57 2.48 -2.16
N ASP A 279 -7.02 1.50 -2.86
CA ASP A 279 -5.57 1.22 -2.79
C ASP A 279 -4.81 2.14 -3.75
N GLU A 280 -3.58 2.50 -3.38
CA GLU A 280 -2.75 3.50 -4.06
C GLU A 280 -3.49 4.83 -4.30
N ALA A 281 -4.22 5.29 -3.28
CA ALA A 281 -5.08 6.47 -3.37
C ALA A 281 -4.34 7.76 -3.77
N HIS A 282 -2.99 7.82 -3.63
CA HIS A 282 -2.18 8.91 -4.14
C HIS A 282 -2.35 9.14 -5.65
N LEU A 283 -2.75 8.11 -6.41
CA LEU A 283 -3.01 8.20 -7.85
C LEU A 283 -4.19 9.12 -8.20
N ILE A 284 -5.10 9.37 -7.27
CA ILE A 284 -6.23 10.31 -7.45
C ILE A 284 -5.70 11.74 -7.71
N ASP A 285 -4.59 12.12 -7.05
CA ASP A 285 -3.94 13.43 -7.25
C ASP A 285 -2.88 13.42 -8.36
N GLN A 286 -2.46 12.26 -8.86
CA GLN A 286 -1.46 12.18 -9.92
C GLN A 286 -2.03 12.65 -11.27
N TRP A 287 -1.31 13.60 -11.86
CA TRP A 287 -1.67 14.26 -13.10
C TRP A 287 -0.51 14.11 -14.08
N GLY A 288 -0.60 13.23 -15.04
CA GLY A 288 0.47 13.02 -16.00
C GLY A 288 0.04 12.30 -17.24
N ALA A 289 0.99 11.69 -17.93
CA ALA A 289 0.73 10.86 -19.11
C ALA A 289 -0.18 9.65 -18.78
N GLU A 290 -0.22 9.26 -17.50
CA GLU A 290 -1.03 8.16 -16.95
C GLU A 290 -2.32 8.64 -16.29
N PHE A 291 -2.73 9.90 -16.52
CA PHE A 291 -3.94 10.44 -15.92
C PHE A 291 -5.19 9.64 -16.33
N ARG A 292 -5.90 9.18 -15.30
CA ARG A 292 -7.16 8.43 -15.44
C ARG A 292 -8.28 9.20 -14.75
N PRO A 293 -9.19 9.84 -15.50
CA PRO A 293 -10.30 10.63 -14.94
C PRO A 293 -11.15 9.84 -13.96
N GLU A 294 -11.25 8.53 -14.16
CA GLU A 294 -12.05 7.60 -13.38
C GLU A 294 -11.64 7.55 -11.90
N PHE A 295 -10.35 7.78 -11.60
CA PHE A 295 -9.91 7.91 -10.20
C PHE A 295 -10.54 9.10 -9.50
N GLN A 296 -10.78 10.18 -10.22
CA GLN A 296 -11.40 11.39 -9.64
C GLN A 296 -12.91 11.25 -9.47
N LEU A 297 -13.54 10.30 -10.17
CA LEU A 297 -14.95 9.97 -9.96
C LEU A 297 -15.18 9.14 -8.68
N LEU A 298 -14.14 8.65 -8.01
CA LEU A 298 -14.30 7.83 -6.80
C LEU A 298 -14.87 8.62 -5.63
N ALA A 299 -14.46 9.87 -5.42
CA ALA A 299 -15.05 10.68 -4.36
C ALA A 299 -16.55 11.02 -4.62
N PRO A 300 -16.94 11.46 -5.83
CA PRO A 300 -18.36 11.54 -6.22
C PRO A 300 -19.12 10.23 -6.04
N LEU A 301 -18.54 9.11 -6.46
CA LEU A 301 -19.16 7.78 -6.31
C LEU A 301 -19.45 7.46 -4.85
N VAL A 302 -18.48 7.66 -3.95
CA VAL A 302 -18.70 7.45 -2.50
C VAL A 302 -19.85 8.31 -1.99
N LYS A 303 -19.88 9.61 -2.33
CA LYS A 303 -20.94 10.52 -1.92
C LYS A 303 -22.31 10.07 -2.42
N SER A 304 -22.41 9.68 -3.68
CA SER A 304 -23.68 9.17 -4.27
C SER A 304 -24.13 7.84 -3.63
N LEU A 305 -23.19 6.93 -3.33
CA LEU A 305 -23.53 5.67 -2.65
C LEU A 305 -24.03 5.91 -1.21
N VAL A 306 -23.42 6.83 -0.47
CA VAL A 306 -23.84 7.24 0.88
C VAL A 306 -25.23 7.87 0.84
N GLU A 307 -25.50 8.74 -0.13
CA GLU A 307 -26.80 9.37 -0.31
C GLU A 307 -27.90 8.35 -0.62
N VAL A 308 -27.67 7.41 -1.54
CA VAL A 308 -28.62 6.32 -1.86
C VAL A 308 -28.83 5.38 -0.67
N ALA A 309 -27.76 5.07 0.07
CA ALA A 309 -27.84 4.21 1.24
C ALA A 309 -28.58 4.86 2.42
N GLN A 310 -28.65 6.20 2.46
CA GLN A 310 -29.08 6.96 3.66
C GLN A 310 -28.37 6.42 4.93
N ALA A 311 -27.12 6.02 4.79
CA ALA A 311 -26.29 5.46 5.82
C ALA A 311 -24.82 5.62 5.43
N SER A 312 -23.95 5.76 6.42
CA SER A 312 -22.52 5.91 6.20
C SER A 312 -21.90 4.62 5.66
N ILE A 313 -20.94 4.76 4.76
CA ILE A 313 -20.13 3.69 4.20
C ILE A 313 -18.67 3.97 4.60
N ARG A 314 -18.03 3.01 5.28
CA ARG A 314 -16.63 3.13 5.69
C ARG A 314 -15.76 3.35 4.46
N THR A 315 -15.04 4.47 4.42
CA THR A 315 -14.16 4.79 3.30
C THR A 315 -12.71 4.78 3.76
N VAL A 316 -11.89 3.92 3.15
CA VAL A 316 -10.48 3.72 3.51
C VAL A 316 -9.61 4.06 2.31
N LEU A 317 -8.68 5.00 2.49
CA LEU A 317 -7.71 5.40 1.46
C LEU A 317 -6.33 4.91 1.90
N LEU A 318 -5.77 3.98 1.15
CA LEU A 318 -4.46 3.38 1.43
C LEU A 318 -3.41 3.96 0.48
N SER A 319 -2.24 4.28 0.98
CA SER A 319 -1.07 4.59 0.15
C SER A 319 0.23 4.20 0.85
N ALA A 320 1.30 4.05 0.06
CA ALA A 320 2.65 3.86 0.57
C ALA A 320 3.37 5.19 0.83
N THR A 321 2.95 6.24 0.14
CA THR A 321 3.59 7.55 0.15
C THR A 321 2.53 8.64 0.03
N TRP A 322 2.54 9.56 0.98
CA TRP A 322 1.77 10.80 0.91
C TRP A 322 2.73 11.98 0.84
N SER A 323 2.53 12.88 -0.11
CA SER A 323 3.00 14.25 0.05
C SER A 323 1.91 15.06 0.77
N GLN A 324 2.28 16.11 1.49
CA GLN A 324 1.30 16.97 2.17
C GLN A 324 0.23 17.51 1.20
N SER A 325 0.63 17.88 -0.02
CA SER A 325 -0.30 18.37 -1.05
C SER A 325 -1.29 17.30 -1.51
N THR A 326 -0.82 16.06 -1.71
CA THR A 326 -1.68 14.94 -2.09
C THR A 326 -2.69 14.64 -0.99
N LEU A 327 -2.22 14.57 0.26
CA LEU A 327 -3.09 14.33 1.41
C LEU A 327 -4.15 15.41 1.54
N ASN A 328 -3.79 16.70 1.43
CA ASN A 328 -4.74 17.81 1.48
C ASN A 328 -5.78 17.75 0.35
N THR A 329 -5.34 17.41 -0.87
CA THR A 329 -6.26 17.22 -2.01
C THR A 329 -7.28 16.12 -1.74
N LEU A 330 -6.83 14.99 -1.20
CA LEU A 330 -7.73 13.86 -0.92
C LEU A 330 -8.70 14.16 0.22
N LYS A 331 -8.24 14.83 1.28
CA LYS A 331 -9.10 15.30 2.37
C LYS A 331 -10.22 16.21 1.85
N GLU A 332 -9.88 17.16 0.99
CA GLU A 332 -10.84 18.05 0.37
C GLU A 332 -11.84 17.30 -0.52
N LEU A 333 -11.39 16.36 -1.35
CA LEU A 333 -12.25 15.61 -2.25
C LEU A 333 -13.24 14.71 -1.51
N PHE A 334 -12.79 13.98 -0.48
CA PHE A 334 -13.60 12.98 0.22
C PHE A 334 -14.36 13.56 1.41
N ALA A 335 -13.69 14.28 2.30
CA ALA A 335 -14.31 14.84 3.51
C ALA A 335 -14.92 16.23 3.29
N GLY A 336 -14.38 17.03 2.35
CA GLY A 336 -14.91 18.36 2.05
C GLY A 336 -14.96 19.25 3.29
N ASP A 337 -16.17 19.73 3.62
CA ASP A 337 -16.41 20.63 4.74
C ASP A 337 -16.56 19.94 6.11
N CYS A 338 -16.27 18.62 6.18
CA CYS A 338 -16.37 17.81 7.40
C CYS A 338 -15.01 17.33 7.90
N PRO A 339 -14.08 18.22 8.32
CA PRO A 339 -12.73 17.81 8.76
C PRO A 339 -12.77 16.85 9.96
N GLN A 340 -13.79 16.94 10.81
CA GLN A 340 -14.01 16.03 11.94
C GLN A 340 -14.29 14.58 11.52
N ALA A 341 -14.63 14.34 10.25
CA ALA A 341 -14.82 12.99 9.72
C ALA A 341 -13.50 12.32 9.32
N ILE A 342 -12.35 13.02 9.42
CA ILE A 342 -11.04 12.54 8.98
C ILE A 342 -10.33 11.82 10.12
N VAL A 343 -9.82 10.62 9.83
CA VAL A 343 -8.91 9.88 10.70
C VAL A 343 -7.65 9.53 9.90
N GLU A 344 -6.50 9.88 10.42
CA GLU A 344 -5.21 9.62 9.79
C GLU A 344 -4.39 8.62 10.59
N VAL A 345 -3.82 7.64 9.89
CA VAL A 345 -2.85 6.70 10.44
C VAL A 345 -1.58 6.78 9.62
N ASN A 346 -0.54 7.35 10.20
CA ASN A 346 0.77 7.46 9.59
C ASN A 346 1.73 6.51 10.29
N GLY A 347 2.02 5.37 9.68
CA GLY A 347 3.01 4.38 10.10
C GLY A 347 4.11 4.22 9.05
N SER A 348 4.43 5.30 8.35
CA SER A 348 5.43 5.33 7.29
C SER A 348 6.84 5.41 7.89
N PHE A 349 7.74 4.65 7.31
CA PHE A 349 9.18 4.70 7.60
C PHE A 349 9.95 4.60 6.29
N LEU A 350 11.16 5.13 6.27
CA LEU A 350 12.03 4.96 5.11
C LEU A 350 12.54 3.52 5.04
N ARG A 351 12.70 3.04 3.81
CA ARG A 351 13.08 1.66 3.56
C ARG A 351 14.59 1.45 3.75
N PRO A 352 15.02 0.53 4.63
CA PRO A 352 16.42 0.22 4.87
C PRO A 352 17.02 -0.76 3.84
N GLU A 353 16.21 -1.39 2.98
CA GLU A 353 16.67 -2.45 2.08
C GLU A 353 17.49 -1.93 0.91
N PRO A 354 17.12 -0.82 0.20
CA PRO A 354 17.86 -0.37 -0.97
C PRO A 354 19.21 0.25 -0.60
N MET A 355 20.27 -0.27 -1.19
CA MET A 355 21.57 0.38 -1.27
C MET A 355 21.64 1.20 -2.55
N TRP A 356 21.88 2.49 -2.42
CA TRP A 356 21.79 3.43 -3.52
C TRP A 356 23.15 3.66 -4.18
N TYR A 357 23.18 3.51 -5.50
CA TYR A 357 24.35 3.83 -6.34
C TYR A 357 23.94 4.76 -7.47
N VAL A 358 24.80 5.72 -7.79
CA VAL A 358 24.55 6.69 -8.86
C VAL A 358 25.77 6.78 -9.76
N HIS A 359 25.56 6.67 -11.06
CA HIS A 359 26.59 6.92 -12.06
C HIS A 359 26.11 7.94 -13.09
N LYS A 360 26.79 9.07 -13.15
CA LYS A 360 26.58 10.10 -14.18
C LYS A 360 27.52 9.83 -15.33
N ALA A 361 27.00 9.34 -16.43
CA ALA A 361 27.79 9.01 -17.62
C ALA A 361 28.31 10.28 -18.29
N LYS A 362 29.56 10.21 -18.78
CA LYS A 362 30.23 11.31 -19.47
C LYS A 362 29.66 11.54 -20.87
N ASP A 363 29.41 10.45 -21.58
CA ASP A 363 28.88 10.42 -22.93
C ASP A 363 28.04 9.16 -23.19
N LYS A 364 27.60 8.97 -24.44
CA LYS A 364 26.77 7.82 -24.82
C LYS A 364 27.53 6.49 -24.74
N ASN A 365 28.84 6.48 -25.01
CA ASN A 365 29.65 5.25 -24.94
C ASN A 365 29.86 4.83 -23.48
N ASP A 366 30.27 5.76 -22.61
CA ASP A 366 30.37 5.52 -21.18
C ASP A 366 29.04 5.05 -20.61
N TYR A 367 27.93 5.68 -20.96
CA TYR A 367 26.59 5.27 -20.56
C TYR A 367 26.30 3.81 -20.94
N GLN A 368 26.54 3.44 -22.19
CA GLN A 368 26.33 2.07 -22.67
C GLN A 368 27.18 1.06 -21.89
N LEU A 369 28.47 1.33 -21.76
CA LEU A 369 29.41 0.47 -21.01
C LEU A 369 28.99 0.28 -19.55
N GLN A 370 28.57 1.35 -18.87
CA GLN A 370 28.14 1.28 -17.47
C GLN A 370 26.85 0.51 -17.28
N VAL A 371 25.90 0.66 -18.19
CA VAL A 371 24.64 -0.10 -18.14
C VAL A 371 24.90 -1.58 -18.42
N GLU A 372 25.73 -1.91 -19.41
CA GLU A 372 26.15 -3.28 -19.71
C GLU A 372 26.87 -3.94 -18.52
N ALA A 373 27.80 -3.22 -17.90
CA ALA A 373 28.49 -3.70 -16.71
C ALA A 373 27.51 -3.94 -15.54
N ALA A 374 26.56 -3.05 -15.33
CA ALA A 374 25.52 -3.21 -14.30
C ALA A 374 24.64 -4.44 -14.58
N ILE A 375 24.22 -4.65 -15.84
CA ILE A 375 23.48 -5.85 -16.23
C ILE A 375 24.28 -7.13 -15.96
N GLN A 376 25.60 -7.12 -16.15
CA GLN A 376 26.46 -8.26 -15.94
C GLN A 376 26.77 -8.56 -14.48
N THR A 377 26.74 -7.59 -13.58
CA THR A 377 27.24 -7.73 -12.20
C THR A 377 26.17 -7.62 -11.11
N LEU A 378 25.01 -7.02 -11.41
CA LEU A 378 23.98 -6.84 -10.39
C LEU A 378 23.25 -8.15 -10.08
N PRO A 379 22.99 -8.45 -8.78
CA PRO A 379 22.31 -9.68 -8.36
C PRO A 379 20.88 -9.78 -8.90
N ARG A 380 20.44 -11.01 -9.20
CA ARG A 380 19.09 -11.32 -9.72
C ARG A 380 18.11 -11.69 -8.60
N PRO A 381 16.81 -11.44 -8.81
CA PRO A 381 16.10 -10.81 -9.95
C PRO A 381 16.38 -9.31 -10.08
N LEU A 382 16.42 -8.82 -11.33
CA LEU A 382 16.70 -7.42 -11.67
C LEU A 382 15.53 -6.79 -12.42
N ILE A 383 15.12 -5.58 -12.02
CA ILE A 383 14.20 -4.73 -12.78
C ILE A 383 15.01 -3.61 -13.42
N LEU A 384 14.90 -3.48 -14.75
CA LEU A 384 15.53 -2.41 -15.53
C LEU A 384 14.46 -1.40 -15.96
N TYR A 385 14.51 -0.20 -15.36
CA TYR A 385 13.57 0.89 -15.65
C TYR A 385 14.08 1.84 -16.71
N VAL A 386 13.19 2.15 -17.65
CA VAL A 386 13.38 3.13 -18.73
C VAL A 386 12.20 4.10 -18.78
N THR A 387 12.41 5.24 -19.47
CA THR A 387 11.35 6.27 -19.57
C THR A 387 10.40 6.02 -20.74
N THR A 388 10.92 5.63 -21.92
CA THR A 388 10.12 5.52 -23.14
C THR A 388 9.86 4.06 -23.54
N VAL A 389 8.82 3.85 -24.36
CA VAL A 389 8.51 2.54 -24.91
C VAL A 389 9.61 2.09 -25.89
N GLU A 390 10.18 3.03 -26.63
CA GLU A 390 11.26 2.79 -27.60
C GLU A 390 12.52 2.31 -26.87
N ASP A 391 12.90 2.93 -25.76
CA ASP A 391 14.03 2.48 -24.93
C ASP A 391 13.78 1.09 -24.36
N ALA A 392 12.55 0.80 -23.91
CA ALA A 392 12.18 -0.51 -23.36
C ALA A 392 12.36 -1.61 -24.42
N LEU A 393 11.89 -1.38 -25.63
CA LEU A 393 12.05 -2.30 -26.76
C LEU A 393 13.54 -2.50 -27.11
N SER A 394 14.30 -1.40 -27.16
CA SER A 394 15.73 -1.44 -27.52
C SER A 394 16.55 -2.22 -26.48
N TRP A 395 16.34 -1.95 -25.18
CA TRP A 395 17.05 -2.68 -24.12
C TRP A 395 16.65 -4.15 -24.04
N HIS A 396 15.36 -4.47 -24.25
CA HIS A 396 14.92 -5.86 -24.29
C HIS A 396 15.52 -6.61 -25.49
N GLN A 397 15.58 -5.98 -26.66
CA GLN A 397 16.24 -6.54 -27.83
C GLN A 397 17.74 -6.76 -27.58
N TYR A 398 18.42 -5.79 -26.97
CA TYR A 398 19.84 -5.93 -26.57
C TYR A 398 20.05 -7.14 -25.65
N LEU A 399 19.22 -7.31 -24.63
CA LEU A 399 19.30 -8.45 -23.72
C LEU A 399 19.15 -9.77 -24.46
N ARG A 400 18.14 -9.89 -25.33
CA ARG A 400 17.88 -11.09 -26.11
C ARG A 400 19.04 -11.44 -27.03
N THR A 401 19.60 -10.47 -27.74
CA THR A 401 20.75 -10.66 -28.64
C THR A 401 22.04 -10.95 -27.89
N SER A 402 22.15 -10.48 -26.64
CA SER A 402 23.30 -10.75 -25.76
C SER A 402 23.20 -12.08 -24.99
N GLY A 403 22.15 -12.89 -25.27
CA GLY A 403 21.97 -14.22 -24.68
C GLY A 403 21.20 -14.27 -23.37
N TYR A 404 20.57 -13.16 -22.93
CA TYR A 404 19.66 -13.13 -21.78
C TYR A 404 18.24 -13.48 -22.23
N GLN A 405 17.94 -14.77 -22.31
CA GLN A 405 16.65 -15.27 -22.77
C GLN A 405 15.58 -15.27 -21.66
N ARG A 406 15.99 -15.30 -20.39
CA ARG A 406 15.11 -15.20 -19.24
C ARG A 406 14.80 -13.74 -18.88
N SER A 407 14.46 -12.97 -19.93
CA SER A 407 14.12 -11.54 -19.86
C SER A 407 12.70 -11.26 -20.33
N GLY A 408 11.95 -10.46 -19.56
CA GLY A 408 10.60 -10.00 -19.85
C GLY A 408 10.54 -8.52 -20.21
N LEU A 409 9.42 -8.09 -20.79
CA LEU A 409 9.18 -6.71 -21.22
C LEU A 409 7.75 -6.28 -20.92
N ILE A 410 7.60 -5.19 -20.12
CA ILE A 410 6.30 -4.57 -19.86
C ILE A 410 6.37 -3.05 -20.05
N HIS A 411 5.48 -2.53 -20.89
CA HIS A 411 5.32 -1.10 -21.14
C HIS A 411 3.85 -0.71 -21.31
N GLY A 412 3.55 0.57 -21.48
CA GLY A 412 2.18 1.11 -21.57
C GLY A 412 1.34 0.54 -22.73
N LYS A 413 1.98 0.03 -23.79
CA LYS A 413 1.31 -0.57 -24.97
C LYS A 413 1.25 -2.10 -24.90
N THR A 414 1.74 -2.75 -23.84
CA THR A 414 1.67 -4.21 -23.68
C THR A 414 0.22 -4.64 -23.49
N SER A 415 -0.25 -5.60 -24.30
CA SER A 415 -1.64 -6.09 -24.22
C SER A 415 -1.93 -6.75 -22.87
N PRO A 416 -3.18 -6.73 -22.38
CA PRO A 416 -3.54 -7.33 -21.09
C PRO A 416 -3.12 -8.81 -20.96
N LYS A 417 -3.32 -9.60 -22.01
CA LYS A 417 -2.95 -11.03 -22.03
C LYS A 417 -1.43 -11.23 -21.94
N GLN A 418 -0.66 -10.46 -22.70
CA GLN A 418 0.81 -10.52 -22.62
C GLN A 418 1.32 -10.04 -21.26
N ARG A 419 0.73 -8.99 -20.71
CA ARG A 419 1.08 -8.48 -19.38
C ARG A 419 0.84 -9.53 -18.30
N ALA A 420 -0.32 -10.18 -18.30
CA ALA A 420 -0.64 -11.23 -17.34
C ALA A 420 0.37 -12.39 -17.42
N LYS A 421 0.71 -12.85 -18.65
CA LYS A 421 1.73 -13.88 -18.84
C LYS A 421 3.09 -13.47 -18.29
N GLN A 422 3.57 -12.25 -18.64
CA GLN A 422 4.88 -11.76 -18.17
C GLN A 422 4.94 -11.62 -16.63
N ILE A 423 3.83 -11.23 -16.02
CA ILE A 423 3.73 -11.13 -14.55
C ILE A 423 3.77 -12.53 -13.91
N ALA A 424 3.06 -13.50 -14.46
CA ALA A 424 3.10 -14.88 -13.97
C ALA A 424 4.51 -15.48 -14.10
N ASP A 425 5.12 -15.38 -15.29
CA ASP A 425 6.50 -15.85 -15.53
C ASP A 425 7.52 -15.20 -14.59
N TRP A 426 7.33 -13.91 -14.27
CA TRP A 426 8.17 -13.19 -13.31
C TRP A 426 7.94 -13.66 -11.87
N ALA A 427 6.70 -13.85 -11.45
CA ALA A 427 6.35 -14.33 -10.11
C ALA A 427 6.91 -15.74 -9.84
N ASP A 428 6.84 -16.63 -10.85
CA ASP A 428 7.28 -18.02 -10.80
C ASP A 428 8.79 -18.21 -10.99
N ASP A 429 9.58 -17.12 -10.99
CA ASP A 429 11.03 -17.16 -11.23
C ASP A 429 11.45 -17.75 -12.60
N ASN A 430 10.56 -17.69 -13.62
CA ASN A 430 10.89 -18.04 -14.99
C ASN A 430 11.68 -16.93 -15.71
N LEU A 431 11.63 -15.71 -15.17
CA LEU A 431 12.39 -14.55 -15.65
C LEU A 431 13.34 -14.04 -14.58
N ASP A 432 14.52 -13.62 -15.01
CA ASP A 432 15.57 -13.07 -14.16
C ASP A 432 15.77 -11.56 -14.35
N ILE A 433 15.39 -11.02 -15.51
CA ILE A 433 15.41 -9.59 -15.81
C ILE A 433 14.05 -9.15 -16.31
N MET A 434 13.52 -8.03 -15.77
CA MET A 434 12.32 -7.39 -16.29
C MET A 434 12.65 -6.00 -16.80
N VAL A 435 12.52 -5.77 -18.10
CA VAL A 435 12.61 -4.43 -18.70
C VAL A 435 11.25 -3.77 -18.62
N ALA A 436 11.22 -2.57 -18.04
CA ALA A 436 9.96 -1.93 -17.73
C ALA A 436 9.96 -0.41 -17.92
N THR A 437 8.81 0.12 -18.36
CA THR A 437 8.48 1.52 -18.13
C THR A 437 7.71 1.65 -16.81
N SER A 438 7.36 2.87 -16.44
CA SER A 438 6.47 3.16 -15.31
C SER A 438 5.16 2.36 -15.28
N ALA A 439 4.68 1.92 -16.44
CA ALA A 439 3.51 1.07 -16.54
C ALA A 439 3.64 -0.28 -15.80
N PHE A 440 4.85 -0.70 -15.47
CA PHE A 440 5.14 -1.85 -14.62
C PHE A 440 5.02 -1.52 -13.13
N GLY A 441 4.89 -0.21 -12.78
CA GLY A 441 4.92 0.29 -11.43
C GLY A 441 3.75 -0.12 -10.56
N VAL A 442 2.60 -0.50 -11.14
CA VAL A 442 1.38 -0.75 -10.37
C VAL A 442 0.97 -2.21 -10.56
N GLY A 443 0.82 -2.94 -9.45
CA GLY A 443 0.25 -4.29 -9.45
C GLY A 443 1.27 -5.42 -9.51
N MET A 444 2.48 -5.23 -8.99
CA MET A 444 3.45 -6.32 -8.90
C MET A 444 4.02 -6.47 -7.49
N ASP A 445 3.89 -7.66 -6.96
CA ASP A 445 4.43 -8.01 -5.65
C ASP A 445 5.33 -9.26 -5.71
N LYS A 446 6.55 -9.05 -6.22
CA LYS A 446 7.62 -10.03 -6.10
C LYS A 446 8.53 -9.62 -4.94
N ASN A 447 8.59 -10.45 -3.91
CA ASN A 447 9.26 -10.10 -2.66
C ASN A 447 10.79 -10.13 -2.76
N ASN A 448 11.34 -11.05 -3.56
CA ASN A 448 12.77 -11.35 -3.61
C ASN A 448 13.54 -10.62 -4.72
N VAL A 449 13.08 -9.47 -5.20
CA VAL A 449 13.84 -8.64 -6.16
C VAL A 449 15.12 -8.13 -5.47
N ARG A 450 16.27 -8.34 -6.10
CA ARG A 450 17.57 -7.97 -5.53
C ARG A 450 18.16 -6.72 -6.14
N SER A 451 17.77 -6.36 -7.37
CA SER A 451 18.29 -5.15 -8.00
C SER A 451 17.21 -4.38 -8.74
N VAL A 452 17.26 -3.06 -8.62
CA VAL A 452 16.50 -2.12 -9.43
C VAL A 452 17.47 -1.18 -10.11
N LEU A 453 17.53 -1.23 -11.44
CA LEU A 453 18.44 -0.43 -12.26
C LEU A 453 17.62 0.59 -13.06
N HIS A 454 17.82 1.86 -12.80
CA HIS A 454 17.29 2.95 -13.62
C HIS A 454 18.33 3.36 -14.65
N VAL A 455 18.02 3.21 -15.92
CA VAL A 455 18.85 3.66 -17.04
C VAL A 455 18.35 4.97 -17.65
N ALA A 456 17.52 5.66 -16.90
CA ALA A 456 17.04 6.99 -17.20
C ALA A 456 16.73 7.72 -15.88
N VAL A 457 16.64 9.05 -15.93
CA VAL A 457 16.22 9.85 -14.77
C VAL A 457 14.69 9.76 -14.63
N PRO A 458 14.17 9.28 -13.49
CA PRO A 458 12.74 9.29 -13.20
C PRO A 458 12.14 10.70 -13.18
N GLU A 459 10.83 10.82 -13.31
CA GLU A 459 10.15 12.11 -13.34
C GLU A 459 10.32 12.93 -12.05
N ASN A 460 10.41 12.26 -10.91
CA ASN A 460 10.58 12.87 -9.58
C ASN A 460 11.13 11.89 -8.56
N ILE A 461 11.44 12.39 -7.36
CA ILE A 461 12.01 11.60 -6.26
C ILE A 461 11.04 10.53 -5.74
N ASP A 462 9.74 10.82 -5.71
CA ASP A 462 8.72 9.89 -5.27
C ASP A 462 8.66 8.66 -6.18
N ARG A 463 8.68 8.88 -7.50
CA ARG A 463 8.72 7.79 -8.47
C ARG A 463 9.99 6.95 -8.33
N LEU A 464 11.16 7.60 -8.23
CA LEU A 464 12.41 6.90 -7.97
C LEU A 464 12.32 6.02 -6.73
N TYR A 465 11.78 6.56 -5.64
CA TYR A 465 11.66 5.86 -4.36
C TYR A 465 10.69 4.69 -4.43
N GLN A 466 9.53 4.86 -5.06
CA GLN A 466 8.52 3.81 -5.26
C GLN A 466 9.03 2.67 -6.15
N GLU A 467 9.72 2.99 -7.26
CA GLU A 467 10.29 2.01 -8.18
C GLU A 467 11.44 1.24 -7.52
N SER A 468 12.36 1.93 -6.88
CA SER A 468 13.46 1.32 -6.10
C SER A 468 12.94 0.51 -4.92
N GLY A 469 11.82 0.92 -4.33
CA GLY A 469 11.10 0.22 -3.27
C GLY A 469 10.49 -1.13 -3.69
N ARG A 470 10.68 -1.59 -4.93
CA ARG A 470 10.36 -2.95 -5.36
C ARG A 470 11.45 -3.95 -4.99
N GLY A 471 12.68 -3.48 -4.81
CA GLY A 471 13.78 -4.30 -4.28
C GLY A 471 13.60 -4.57 -2.79
N GLY A 472 13.94 -5.79 -2.35
CA GLY A 472 13.97 -6.17 -0.94
C GLY A 472 12.64 -6.09 -0.19
N ARG A 473 11.50 -6.39 -0.82
CA ARG A 473 10.20 -6.38 -0.12
C ARG A 473 10.10 -7.41 1.00
N ASP A 474 10.90 -8.46 0.93
CA ASP A 474 11.09 -9.47 1.98
C ASP A 474 11.90 -8.97 3.19
N GLY A 475 12.38 -7.73 3.16
CA GLY A 475 13.16 -7.12 4.23
C GLY A 475 14.67 -7.35 4.14
N PHE A 476 15.15 -8.02 3.08
CA PHE A 476 16.56 -8.25 2.84
C PHE A 476 17.19 -7.18 1.95
N ALA A 477 18.52 -7.05 2.02
CA ALA A 477 19.28 -6.08 1.25
C ALA A 477 19.00 -6.19 -0.27
N SER A 478 18.93 -5.05 -0.93
CA SER A 478 18.77 -4.92 -2.38
C SER A 478 19.59 -3.74 -2.92
N VAL A 479 19.82 -3.71 -4.23
CA VAL A 479 20.52 -2.61 -4.91
C VAL A 479 19.52 -1.72 -5.63
N ALA A 480 19.66 -0.40 -5.48
CA ALA A 480 19.01 0.61 -6.29
C ALA A 480 20.08 1.45 -7.00
N GLN A 481 20.23 1.26 -8.31
CA GLN A 481 21.25 1.94 -9.09
C GLN A 481 20.63 2.83 -10.16
N ILE A 482 21.16 4.03 -10.32
CA ILE A 482 20.81 4.96 -11.39
C ILE A 482 22.03 5.19 -12.25
N ILE A 483 21.90 4.95 -13.56
CA ILE A 483 22.90 5.30 -14.58
C ILE A 483 22.22 6.25 -15.57
N TYR A 484 22.72 7.47 -15.67
CA TYR A 484 22.06 8.48 -16.47
C TYR A 484 23.03 9.39 -17.22
N ARG A 485 22.54 10.00 -18.30
CA ARG A 485 23.22 11.08 -19.03
C ARG A 485 22.62 12.43 -18.65
N PRO A 486 23.42 13.53 -18.71
CA PRO A 486 22.93 14.87 -18.39
C PRO A 486 21.71 15.34 -19.19
N ASP A 487 21.58 14.92 -20.46
CA ASP A 487 20.44 15.26 -21.32
C ASP A 487 19.11 14.67 -20.83
N GLN A 488 19.13 13.55 -20.12
CA GLN A 488 17.94 12.89 -19.56
C GLN A 488 17.31 13.70 -18.41
N ILE A 489 18.08 14.53 -17.69
CA ILE A 489 17.52 15.45 -16.67
C ILE A 489 16.59 16.47 -17.34
N ALA A 490 16.96 17.00 -18.53
CA ALA A 490 16.11 17.93 -19.26
C ALA A 490 14.79 17.28 -19.73
N LEU A 491 14.83 16.00 -20.10
CA LEU A 491 13.65 15.23 -20.44
C LEU A 491 12.73 15.07 -19.23
N ALA A 492 13.26 14.61 -18.08
CA ALA A 492 12.52 14.45 -16.84
C ALA A 492 11.87 15.78 -16.39
N ARG A 493 12.63 16.91 -16.47
CA ARG A 493 12.12 18.25 -16.17
C ARG A 493 10.96 18.64 -17.08
N ARG A 494 11.01 18.31 -18.38
CA ARG A 494 9.93 18.58 -19.32
C ARG A 494 8.67 17.77 -18.99
N LEU A 495 8.81 16.49 -18.69
CA LEU A 495 7.69 15.62 -18.33
C LEU A 495 6.94 16.11 -17.08
N ASN A 496 7.63 16.77 -16.14
CA ASN A 496 6.99 17.37 -14.96
C ASN A 496 6.24 18.67 -15.23
N ARG A 497 6.52 19.39 -16.33
CA ARG A 497 5.92 20.72 -16.59
C ARG A 497 4.55 20.69 -17.25
N ASP A 498 4.25 19.68 -18.05
CA ASP A 498 3.15 19.75 -19.05
C ASP A 498 1.76 19.39 -18.49
N ASN A 499 1.63 19.15 -17.19
CA ASN A 499 0.45 18.49 -16.63
C ASN A 499 -0.54 19.38 -15.90
N LEU A 500 -0.35 20.69 -15.92
CA LEU A 500 -1.19 21.62 -15.18
C LEU A 500 -2.00 22.57 -16.09
N ILE A 501 -3.28 22.83 -15.71
CA ILE A 501 -4.09 23.78 -16.47
C ILE A 501 -3.60 25.22 -16.26
N GLY A 502 -3.32 25.97 -17.31
CA GLY A 502 -2.99 27.39 -17.20
C GLY A 502 -4.22 28.26 -16.99
N ALA A 503 -4.09 29.36 -16.25
CA ALA A 503 -5.20 30.25 -15.92
C ALA A 503 -6.01 30.68 -17.18
N LYS A 504 -5.34 31.02 -18.27
CA LYS A 504 -6.00 31.42 -19.54
C LYS A 504 -6.86 30.30 -20.13
N LYS A 505 -6.34 29.07 -20.21
CA LYS A 505 -7.10 27.92 -20.76
C LYS A 505 -8.21 27.50 -19.79
N GLY A 506 -7.95 27.54 -18.50
CA GLY A 506 -8.95 27.29 -17.46
C GLY A 506 -10.12 28.28 -17.53
N PHE A 507 -9.84 29.56 -17.67
CA PHE A 507 -10.85 30.57 -17.83
C PHE A 507 -11.76 30.32 -19.04
N LEU A 508 -11.19 30.06 -20.23
CA LEU A 508 -11.95 29.77 -21.43
C LEU A 508 -12.85 28.52 -21.25
N ARG A 509 -12.34 27.48 -20.61
CA ARG A 509 -13.09 26.25 -20.30
C ARG A 509 -14.25 26.54 -19.38
N TRP A 510 -13.98 27.23 -18.27
CA TRP A 510 -15.03 27.62 -17.32
C TRP A 510 -16.09 28.49 -17.95
N GLN A 511 -15.68 29.53 -18.67
CA GLN A 511 -16.62 30.43 -19.35
C GLN A 511 -17.58 29.68 -20.28
N LYS A 512 -17.08 28.72 -21.06
CA LYS A 512 -17.93 27.93 -21.97
C LYS A 512 -18.81 26.95 -21.20
N MET A 513 -18.34 26.28 -20.17
CA MET A 513 -19.15 25.41 -19.31
C MET A 513 -20.26 26.20 -18.62
N HIS A 514 -19.93 27.36 -18.06
CA HIS A 514 -20.89 28.25 -17.39
C HIS A 514 -21.92 28.85 -18.36
N LEU A 515 -21.51 29.17 -19.58
CA LEU A 515 -22.45 29.67 -20.61
C LEU A 515 -23.50 28.59 -20.97
N ASN A 516 -23.08 27.33 -21.05
CA ASN A 516 -23.92 26.20 -21.42
C ASN A 516 -24.51 25.47 -20.20
N ARG A 517 -24.55 26.14 -19.03
CA ARG A 517 -25.08 25.54 -17.79
C ARG A 517 -26.59 25.36 -17.87
N GLU A 518 -27.09 24.34 -17.19
CA GLU A 518 -28.50 24.08 -16.99
C GLU A 518 -28.92 24.45 -15.57
N SER A 519 -29.95 25.24 -15.41
CA SER A 519 -30.44 25.72 -14.10
C SER A 519 -31.21 24.60 -13.40
N GLU A 520 -30.88 24.32 -12.14
CA GLU A 520 -31.57 23.33 -11.30
C GLU A 520 -32.39 23.99 -10.17
N GLY A 521 -32.42 25.30 -10.13
CA GLY A 521 -33.09 26.04 -9.06
C GLY A 521 -32.27 26.17 -7.78
N LYS A 522 -32.74 26.94 -6.82
CA LYS A 522 -32.11 27.19 -5.49
C LYS A 522 -30.62 27.64 -5.56
N GLY A 523 -30.27 28.39 -6.61
CA GLY A 523 -28.87 28.87 -6.79
C GLY A 523 -27.90 27.81 -7.30
N ARG A 524 -28.36 26.61 -7.62
CA ARG A 524 -27.54 25.51 -8.21
C ARG A 524 -27.78 25.39 -9.70
N PHE A 525 -26.77 24.95 -10.41
CA PHE A 525 -26.85 24.62 -11.84
C PHE A 525 -25.88 23.46 -12.16
N SER A 526 -26.16 22.77 -13.23
CA SER A 526 -25.27 21.73 -13.72
C SER A 526 -24.43 22.22 -14.89
N VAL A 527 -23.23 21.66 -15.02
CA VAL A 527 -22.34 21.88 -16.16
C VAL A 527 -21.94 20.54 -16.77
N TYR A 528 -21.83 20.54 -18.10
CA TYR A 528 -21.44 19.35 -18.85
C TYR A 528 -19.93 19.31 -19.04
N LEU A 529 -19.25 18.29 -18.51
CA LEU A 529 -17.80 18.13 -18.58
C LEU A 529 -17.23 17.93 -19.99
N ALA A 530 -18.04 17.44 -20.95
CA ALA A 530 -17.61 17.33 -22.34
C ALA A 530 -17.67 18.65 -23.12
N THR A 531 -18.21 19.73 -22.51
CA THR A 531 -18.29 21.05 -23.13
C THR A 531 -16.92 21.51 -23.62
N LYS A 532 -16.84 21.95 -24.88
CA LYS A 532 -15.61 22.32 -25.55
C LYS A 532 -15.63 23.78 -25.98
N HIS A 533 -14.60 24.53 -25.63
CA HIS A 533 -14.43 25.89 -26.12
C HIS A 533 -13.87 25.85 -27.54
N ASP A 534 -14.37 26.68 -28.44
CA ASP A 534 -14.08 26.67 -29.90
C ASP A 534 -12.59 26.85 -30.22
N SER A 535 -11.84 27.57 -29.37
CA SER A 535 -10.40 27.75 -29.53
C SER A 535 -9.53 26.58 -29.02
N ILE A 536 -10.12 25.55 -28.45
CA ILE A 536 -9.41 24.42 -27.86
C ILE A 536 -9.54 23.19 -28.77
N LYS A 537 -8.45 22.87 -29.47
CA LYS A 537 -8.34 21.66 -30.31
C LYS A 537 -7.76 20.52 -29.45
N ILE A 538 -8.61 19.67 -28.95
CA ILE A 538 -8.21 18.52 -28.13
C ILE A 538 -9.24 17.38 -28.28
N ASP A 539 -8.80 16.14 -28.05
CA ASP A 539 -9.65 14.95 -28.02
C ASP A 539 -10.69 15.05 -26.87
N SER A 540 -11.86 14.42 -27.07
CA SER A 540 -13.00 14.49 -26.18
C SER A 540 -12.69 13.99 -24.76
N ARG A 541 -11.99 12.86 -24.63
CA ARG A 541 -11.63 12.28 -23.32
C ARG A 541 -10.66 13.18 -22.53
N ALA A 542 -9.63 13.68 -23.20
CA ALA A 542 -8.71 14.64 -22.57
C ALA A 542 -9.41 15.96 -22.25
N ASN A 543 -10.43 16.37 -23.01
CA ASN A 543 -11.20 17.58 -22.74
C ASN A 543 -12.00 17.46 -21.42
N ILE A 544 -12.68 16.33 -21.19
CA ILE A 544 -13.39 16.05 -19.93
C ILE A 544 -12.45 16.17 -18.73
N ALA A 545 -11.28 15.53 -18.82
CA ALA A 545 -10.25 15.59 -17.78
C ALA A 545 -9.81 17.03 -17.48
N TRP A 546 -9.59 17.85 -18.49
CA TRP A 546 -9.19 19.25 -18.31
C TRP A 546 -10.31 20.14 -17.76
N ASN A 547 -11.56 19.87 -18.11
CA ASN A 547 -12.72 20.57 -17.57
C ASN A 547 -12.90 20.23 -16.08
N TRP A 548 -12.78 18.96 -15.71
CA TRP A 548 -12.77 18.52 -14.33
C TRP A 548 -11.70 19.23 -13.49
N ARG A 549 -10.48 19.31 -14.01
CA ARG A 549 -9.37 20.07 -13.39
C ARG A 549 -9.71 21.53 -13.19
N THR A 550 -10.41 22.13 -14.14
CA THR A 550 -10.84 23.52 -14.04
C THR A 550 -11.83 23.71 -12.89
N LEU A 551 -12.77 22.81 -12.72
CA LEU A 551 -13.72 22.83 -11.61
C LEU A 551 -13.03 22.67 -10.25
N LEU A 552 -12.13 21.69 -10.12
CA LEU A 552 -11.35 21.50 -8.90
C LEU A 552 -10.49 22.72 -8.54
N LEU A 553 -9.91 23.39 -9.53
CA LEU A 553 -9.16 24.63 -9.29
C LEU A 553 -10.06 25.74 -8.73
N LEU A 554 -11.29 25.86 -9.24
CA LEU A 554 -12.26 26.83 -8.74
C LEU A 554 -12.79 26.48 -7.35
N GLN A 555 -12.99 25.21 -7.07
CA GLN A 555 -13.38 24.72 -5.72
C GLN A 555 -12.28 25.06 -4.71
N ARG A 556 -11.02 24.72 -4.98
CA ARG A 556 -9.88 25.05 -4.11
C ARG A 556 -9.67 26.55 -3.91
N ALA A 557 -10.06 27.35 -4.88
CA ALA A 557 -10.05 28.79 -4.75
C ALA A 557 -11.27 29.33 -3.98
N GLY A 558 -12.18 28.46 -3.51
CA GLY A 558 -13.39 28.84 -2.76
C GLY A 558 -14.46 29.55 -3.58
N PHE A 559 -14.47 29.39 -4.91
CA PHE A 559 -15.49 29.99 -5.77
C PHE A 559 -16.74 29.17 -5.87
N LEU A 560 -16.62 27.84 -5.78
CA LEU A 560 -17.74 26.93 -5.94
C LEU A 560 -17.55 25.65 -5.11
N SER A 561 -18.64 24.93 -4.87
CA SER A 561 -18.62 23.53 -4.44
C SER A 561 -19.25 22.62 -5.50
N LEU A 562 -18.80 21.36 -5.53
CA LEU A 562 -19.24 20.33 -6.45
C LEU A 562 -20.18 19.39 -5.72
N HIS A 563 -21.36 19.17 -6.28
CA HIS A 563 -22.40 18.30 -5.74
C HIS A 563 -22.76 17.21 -6.75
N PHE A 564 -23.24 16.09 -6.23
CA PHE A 564 -23.78 14.98 -7.00
C PHE A 564 -25.15 14.65 -6.42
N SER A 565 -26.18 14.63 -7.26
CA SER A 565 -27.49 14.13 -6.86
C SER A 565 -27.51 12.61 -6.89
N ALA A 566 -28.42 11.97 -6.13
CA ALA A 566 -28.63 10.54 -6.27
C ALA A 566 -29.10 10.21 -7.70
N PRO A 567 -28.56 9.15 -8.35
CA PRO A 567 -29.00 8.77 -9.67
C PRO A 567 -30.47 8.26 -9.62
N ASP A 568 -31.22 8.53 -10.68
CA ASP A 568 -32.56 7.93 -10.85
C ASP A 568 -32.39 6.44 -11.23
N LEU A 569 -32.58 5.59 -10.24
CA LEU A 569 -32.45 4.13 -10.40
C LEU A 569 -33.79 3.47 -10.80
N GLU A 570 -34.92 4.18 -10.72
CA GLU A 570 -36.26 3.61 -11.02
C GLU A 570 -36.37 3.20 -12.47
N GLN A 571 -35.74 3.94 -13.37
CA GLN A 571 -35.68 3.60 -14.80
C GLN A 571 -34.99 2.27 -15.11
N PHE A 572 -34.20 1.74 -14.17
CA PHE A 572 -33.48 0.45 -14.30
C PHE A 572 -34.13 -0.69 -13.52
N ALA A 573 -35.30 -0.47 -12.91
CA ALA A 573 -35.99 -1.48 -12.10
C ALA A 573 -36.49 -2.67 -12.93
N SER A 574 -36.68 -2.50 -14.25
CA SER A 574 -36.96 -3.62 -15.17
C SER A 574 -35.62 -4.24 -15.66
N ASN A 575 -35.39 -5.51 -15.38
CA ASN A 575 -34.19 -6.29 -15.77
C ASN A 575 -33.91 -6.41 -17.29
N GLN A 576 -34.54 -5.61 -18.13
CA GLN A 576 -34.50 -5.74 -19.59
C GLN A 576 -33.59 -4.72 -20.31
N GLN A 577 -32.86 -3.87 -19.58
CA GLN A 577 -32.04 -2.86 -20.24
C GLN A 577 -30.63 -3.42 -20.61
N SER A 578 -30.17 -3.07 -21.80
CA SER A 578 -28.84 -3.45 -22.28
C SER A 578 -27.73 -2.75 -21.48
N GLU A 579 -26.57 -3.38 -21.33
CA GLU A 579 -25.39 -2.78 -20.68
C GLU A 579 -25.04 -1.42 -21.31
N ASP A 580 -25.21 -1.27 -22.63
CA ASP A 580 -24.98 0.00 -23.34
C ASP A 580 -25.93 1.13 -22.90
N ALA A 581 -27.16 0.82 -22.50
CA ALA A 581 -28.10 1.83 -22.02
C ALA A 581 -27.69 2.31 -20.61
N VAL A 582 -27.27 1.40 -19.78
CA VAL A 582 -26.73 1.69 -18.43
C VAL A 582 -25.47 2.54 -18.54
N ASP A 583 -24.55 2.17 -19.40
CA ASP A 583 -23.30 2.92 -19.61
C ASP A 583 -23.58 4.32 -20.15
N ARG A 584 -24.50 4.48 -21.10
CA ARG A 584 -24.90 5.81 -21.59
C ARG A 584 -25.47 6.68 -20.51
N TYR A 585 -26.34 6.14 -19.65
CA TYR A 585 -26.92 6.89 -18.53
C TYR A 585 -25.85 7.35 -17.55
N PHE A 586 -24.98 6.45 -17.08
CA PHE A 586 -23.98 6.82 -16.09
C PHE A 586 -22.84 7.66 -16.66
N ASN A 587 -22.50 7.50 -17.93
CA ASN A 587 -21.61 8.42 -18.63
C ASN A 587 -22.20 9.84 -18.68
N HIS A 588 -23.51 9.94 -18.92
CA HIS A 588 -24.23 11.22 -18.83
C HIS A 588 -24.25 11.74 -17.42
N TYR A 589 -24.64 10.94 -16.45
CA TYR A 589 -24.71 11.29 -15.01
C TYR A 589 -23.37 11.83 -14.47
N PHE A 590 -22.26 11.09 -14.64
CA PHE A 590 -20.95 11.54 -14.17
C PHE A 590 -20.31 12.66 -15.01
N SER A 591 -20.85 12.93 -16.18
CA SER A 591 -20.41 14.07 -16.99
C SER A 591 -21.18 15.38 -16.68
N HIS A 592 -22.27 15.31 -15.92
CA HIS A 592 -23.05 16.47 -15.46
C HIS A 592 -22.78 16.73 -13.98
N ILE A 593 -22.10 17.83 -13.67
CA ILE A 593 -21.70 18.16 -12.31
C ILE A 593 -22.55 19.32 -11.81
N GLN A 594 -23.23 19.12 -10.70
CA GLN A 594 -23.96 20.17 -10.00
C GLN A 594 -22.99 21.11 -9.30
N ILE A 595 -23.21 22.40 -9.48
CA ILE A 595 -22.37 23.46 -8.95
C ILE A 595 -23.18 24.41 -8.11
N GLU A 596 -22.66 24.73 -6.95
CA GLU A 596 -23.12 25.81 -6.10
C GLU A 596 -22.03 26.87 -6.01
N LEU A 597 -22.37 28.12 -6.40
CA LEU A 597 -21.42 29.26 -6.34
C LEU A 597 -21.42 29.89 -4.96
N HIS A 598 -20.24 30.14 -4.41
CA HIS A 598 -20.04 30.78 -3.12
C HIS A 598 -19.53 32.23 -3.23
N ARG A 599 -18.90 32.59 -4.35
CA ARG A 599 -18.26 33.90 -4.54
C ARG A 599 -18.46 34.42 -5.95
N ASP A 600 -18.67 35.73 -6.04
CA ASP A 600 -18.65 36.45 -7.31
C ASP A 600 -17.22 36.57 -7.86
N GLY A 601 -17.12 37.00 -9.13
CA GLY A 601 -15.82 37.21 -9.80
C GLY A 601 -15.27 35.95 -10.49
N HIS A 602 -15.95 34.82 -10.42
CA HIS A 602 -15.51 33.57 -11.11
C HIS A 602 -15.43 33.70 -12.64
N LEU A 603 -16.06 34.73 -13.25
CA LEU A 603 -15.98 35.06 -14.67
C LEU A 603 -15.08 36.28 -14.95
N ASP A 604 -14.42 36.84 -13.96
CA ASP A 604 -13.54 37.99 -14.15
C ASP A 604 -12.11 37.52 -14.52
N LYS A 605 -11.63 38.01 -15.67
CA LYS A 605 -10.25 37.73 -16.13
C LYS A 605 -9.18 38.24 -15.17
N GLN A 606 -9.44 39.31 -14.41
CA GLN A 606 -8.46 39.84 -13.45
C GLN A 606 -8.31 38.89 -12.26
N VAL A 607 -9.41 38.31 -11.78
CA VAL A 607 -9.42 37.29 -10.73
C VAL A 607 -8.64 36.05 -11.19
N TRP A 608 -8.84 35.61 -12.43
CA TRP A 608 -8.10 34.48 -13.00
C TRP A 608 -6.60 34.75 -13.15
N ASN A 609 -6.23 35.94 -13.54
CA ASN A 609 -4.83 36.36 -13.69
C ASN A 609 -4.14 36.69 -12.34
N GLY A 610 -4.89 36.99 -11.32
CA GLY A 610 -4.43 37.23 -9.95
C GLY A 610 -4.52 35.96 -9.09
N THR A 611 -5.64 35.78 -8.38
CA THR A 611 -5.85 34.73 -7.35
C THR A 611 -5.63 33.32 -7.89
N LEU A 612 -6.27 32.98 -9.03
CA LEU A 612 -6.15 31.62 -9.59
C LEU A 612 -4.77 31.34 -10.16
N ARG A 613 -4.11 32.35 -10.73
CA ARG A 613 -2.72 32.20 -11.18
C ARG A 613 -1.75 32.04 -10.02
N GLN A 614 -1.97 32.72 -8.91
CA GLN A 614 -1.14 32.58 -7.70
C GLN A 614 -1.29 31.18 -7.10
N LEU A 615 -2.53 30.71 -6.86
CA LEU A 615 -2.81 29.35 -6.39
C LEU A 615 -2.15 28.33 -7.31
N ARG A 616 -2.26 28.54 -8.58
CA ARG A 616 -1.66 27.73 -9.62
C ARG A 616 -0.13 27.68 -9.55
N SER A 617 0.50 28.83 -9.29
CA SER A 617 1.96 28.89 -9.13
C SER A 617 2.41 28.13 -7.89
N GLN A 618 1.66 28.19 -6.82
CA GLN A 618 1.91 27.41 -5.59
C GLN A 618 1.79 25.91 -5.86
N GLU A 619 0.73 25.46 -6.53
CA GLU A 619 0.57 24.05 -6.94
C GLU A 619 1.73 23.57 -7.83
N LEU A 620 2.18 24.41 -8.78
CA LEU A 620 3.30 24.10 -9.63
C LEU A 620 4.60 23.92 -8.82
N GLN A 621 4.87 24.85 -7.90
CA GLN A 621 6.03 24.78 -7.02
C GLN A 621 6.02 23.50 -6.17
N THR A 622 4.86 23.17 -5.58
CA THR A 622 4.71 21.96 -4.77
C THR A 622 4.98 20.69 -5.60
N ARG A 623 4.47 20.62 -6.82
CA ARG A 623 4.71 19.47 -7.72
C ARG A 623 6.14 19.39 -8.23
N GLN A 624 6.73 20.52 -8.53
CA GLN A 624 8.14 20.58 -8.94
C GLN A 624 9.09 20.24 -7.79
N LYS A 625 8.64 20.35 -6.52
CA LYS A 625 9.45 20.00 -5.35
C LYS A 625 10.07 18.60 -5.46
N GLY A 626 9.28 17.61 -5.85
CA GLY A 626 9.77 16.23 -6.01
C GLY A 626 10.85 16.08 -7.08
N PHE A 627 10.74 16.81 -8.21
CA PHE A 627 11.78 16.83 -9.24
C PHE A 627 13.02 17.62 -8.78
N LEU A 628 12.82 18.77 -8.13
CA LEU A 628 13.93 19.59 -7.62
C LEU A 628 14.76 18.84 -6.57
N VAL A 629 14.11 18.08 -5.68
CA VAL A 629 14.79 17.22 -4.70
C VAL A 629 15.61 16.14 -5.42
N LEU A 630 15.06 15.50 -6.44
CA LEU A 630 15.80 14.51 -7.24
C LEU A 630 16.99 15.14 -7.96
N GLU A 631 16.78 16.28 -8.63
CA GLU A 631 17.84 16.99 -9.36
C GLU A 631 18.95 17.48 -8.41
N GLU A 632 18.58 17.98 -7.23
CA GLU A 632 19.53 18.37 -6.19
C GLU A 632 20.38 17.19 -5.75
N TRP A 633 19.75 16.04 -5.45
CA TRP A 633 20.47 14.85 -5.04
C TRP A 633 21.39 14.30 -6.14
N LEU A 634 20.96 14.27 -7.39
CA LEU A 634 21.79 13.81 -8.51
C LEU A 634 23.02 14.71 -8.74
N ASN A 635 22.94 15.99 -8.37
CA ASN A 635 24.05 16.94 -8.47
C ASN A 635 24.93 16.99 -7.19
N HIS A 636 24.37 16.62 -6.02
CA HIS A 636 25.03 16.68 -4.71
C HIS A 636 24.89 15.35 -3.98
N GLN A 637 25.61 14.34 -4.46
CA GLN A 637 25.55 12.98 -3.91
C GLN A 637 26.19 12.84 -2.52
N ASP A 638 26.98 13.81 -2.10
CA ASP A 638 27.52 14.01 -0.74
C ASP A 638 26.41 14.22 0.32
N LYS A 639 25.23 14.69 -0.12
CA LYS A 639 24.07 14.83 0.76
C LYS A 639 23.39 13.47 0.97
N PRO A 640 23.07 13.11 2.24
CA PRO A 640 22.31 11.88 2.52
C PRO A 640 20.92 11.89 1.88
N LEU A 641 20.66 10.97 0.95
CA LEU A 641 19.35 10.81 0.30
C LEU A 641 18.23 10.56 1.34
N CYS A 642 18.52 9.78 2.37
CA CYS A 642 17.57 9.46 3.43
C CYS A 642 17.03 10.71 4.14
N GLY A 643 17.89 11.69 4.48
CA GLY A 643 17.44 12.96 5.09
C GLY A 643 16.61 13.80 4.11
N MET A 644 16.93 13.77 2.81
CA MET A 644 16.13 14.46 1.79
C MET A 644 14.75 13.81 1.62
N LEU A 645 14.68 12.47 1.65
CA LEU A 645 13.41 11.72 1.61
C LEU A 645 12.57 11.94 2.88
N GLU A 646 13.19 11.93 4.06
CA GLU A 646 12.52 12.26 5.32
C GLU A 646 11.85 13.64 5.23
N THR A 647 12.60 14.68 4.83
CA THR A 647 12.08 16.03 4.64
C THR A 647 10.95 16.09 3.60
N PHE A 648 11.08 15.30 2.52
CA PHE A 648 10.08 15.28 1.45
C PHE A 648 8.76 14.62 1.87
N TYR A 649 8.83 13.55 2.67
CA TYR A 649 7.66 12.81 3.17
C TYR A 649 7.17 13.26 4.56
N THR A 650 7.77 14.28 5.13
CA THR A 650 7.26 14.90 6.35
C THR A 650 5.89 15.53 6.08
N LEU A 651 4.92 15.18 6.91
CA LEU A 651 3.57 15.71 6.92
C LEU A 651 3.35 16.60 8.14
N ASP A 652 2.29 17.40 8.14
CA ASP A 652 1.90 18.20 9.30
C ASP A 652 1.66 17.27 10.51
N GLY A 653 2.48 17.44 11.55
CA GLY A 653 2.42 16.62 12.76
C GLY A 653 3.04 15.22 12.66
N TYR A 654 3.71 14.88 11.53
CA TYR A 654 4.34 13.56 11.38
C TYR A 654 5.65 13.61 10.57
N VAL A 655 6.68 12.98 11.10
CA VAL A 655 7.96 12.77 10.41
C VAL A 655 8.17 11.26 10.24
N PRO A 656 8.39 10.74 9.02
CA PRO A 656 8.63 9.32 8.82
C PRO A 656 9.93 8.89 9.50
N GLU A 657 9.92 7.70 10.10
CA GLU A 657 11.12 7.19 10.77
C GLU A 657 12.26 6.99 9.77
N LEU A 658 13.42 7.53 10.11
CA LEU A 658 14.60 7.54 9.24
C LEU A 658 15.23 6.13 9.17
N ALA A 659 15.55 5.70 7.95
CA ALA A 659 16.29 4.48 7.67
C ALA A 659 17.13 4.62 6.41
N CYS A 660 18.21 3.86 6.32
CA CYS A 660 19.07 3.86 5.14
C CYS A 660 19.83 2.55 4.99
N GLY A 661 19.72 1.92 3.81
CA GLY A 661 20.51 0.75 3.44
C GLY A 661 21.95 1.08 2.98
N GLY A 662 22.28 2.36 2.88
CA GLY A 662 23.54 2.89 2.36
C GLY A 662 23.31 3.73 1.10
N CYS A 663 23.15 5.05 1.25
CA CYS A 663 23.19 6.00 0.14
C CYS A 663 24.59 6.62 0.01
N PRO A 664 24.95 7.22 -1.14
CA PRO A 664 26.29 7.80 -1.34
C PRO A 664 26.72 8.72 -0.21
N GLY A 665 25.90 9.68 0.20
CA GLY A 665 26.23 10.62 1.27
C GLY A 665 26.36 9.98 2.66
N CYS A 666 25.68 8.87 2.95
CA CYS A 666 25.89 8.11 4.19
C CYS A 666 27.20 7.32 4.13
N ARG A 667 27.54 6.70 2.99
CA ARG A 667 28.82 5.99 2.82
C ARG A 667 30.01 6.93 2.90
N GLU A 668 29.92 8.12 2.31
CA GLU A 668 30.98 9.13 2.42
C GLU A 668 31.25 9.53 3.87
N LYS A 669 30.23 9.55 4.71
CA LYS A 669 30.32 9.81 6.15
C LYS A 669 30.63 8.56 6.97
N ALA A 670 30.92 7.43 6.33
CA ALA A 670 31.16 6.12 6.97
C ALA A 670 30.03 5.69 7.95
N LEU A 671 28.79 6.10 7.67
CA LEU A 671 27.64 5.69 8.46
C LEU A 671 27.21 4.27 8.04
N PRO A 672 27.08 3.34 8.99
CA PRO A 672 26.58 2.02 8.69
C PRO A 672 25.12 2.06 8.26
N PRO A 673 24.61 1.05 7.54
CA PRO A 673 23.19 0.89 7.30
C PRO A 673 22.41 0.83 8.62
N TYR A 674 21.25 1.50 8.67
CA TYR A 674 20.38 1.51 9.85
C TYR A 674 18.92 1.30 9.46
N SER A 675 18.21 0.63 10.36
CA SER A 675 16.81 0.25 10.19
C SER A 675 15.92 1.06 11.13
N PRO A 676 14.66 1.31 10.76
CA PRO A 676 13.69 1.84 11.70
C PRO A 676 13.50 0.82 12.84
N THR A 677 13.34 1.31 14.06
CA THR A 677 13.27 0.45 15.26
C THR A 677 11.84 0.24 15.74
N LEU A 678 11.00 1.24 15.68
CA LEU A 678 9.67 1.24 16.29
C LEU A 678 8.54 1.40 15.29
N GLY A 679 8.80 1.95 14.07
CA GLY A 679 7.71 2.39 13.20
C GLY A 679 6.86 3.42 13.94
N LEU A 680 7.47 4.54 14.36
CA LEU A 680 6.79 5.62 15.09
C LEU A 680 5.50 6.03 14.39
N ILE A 681 4.46 6.20 15.16
CA ILE A 681 3.11 6.43 14.67
C ILE A 681 2.64 7.79 15.15
N ALA A 682 2.26 8.68 14.23
CA ALA A 682 1.40 9.78 14.55
C ALA A 682 -0.03 9.43 14.14
N HIS A 683 -0.95 9.55 15.05
CA HIS A 683 -2.36 9.39 14.83
C HIS A 683 -3.01 10.76 15.05
N ALA A 684 -3.47 11.41 14.00
CA ALA A 684 -4.24 12.64 14.10
C ALA A 684 -5.73 12.27 13.99
N ILE A 685 -6.41 12.29 15.13
CA ILE A 685 -7.86 12.40 15.17
C ILE A 685 -8.16 13.91 15.19
N SER A 686 -9.12 14.37 14.39
CA SER A 686 -9.52 15.78 14.42
C SER A 686 -10.02 16.16 15.81
N ASP A 687 -9.50 17.26 16.33
CA ASP A 687 -9.58 17.70 17.73
C ASP A 687 -10.98 18.04 18.27
N GLU A 688 -12.06 17.95 17.51
CA GLU A 688 -13.38 18.42 17.96
C GLU A 688 -14.12 17.49 18.95
N GLU A 689 -13.61 16.28 19.24
CA GLU A 689 -14.14 15.46 20.35
C GLU A 689 -13.49 15.77 21.71
N HIS A 690 -12.55 16.70 21.78
CA HIS A 690 -11.72 17.02 22.95
C HIS A 690 -12.41 17.89 24.03
N GLY A 691 -13.71 17.83 24.13
CA GLY A 691 -14.47 18.53 25.20
C GLY A 691 -14.77 17.73 26.47
N ARG A 692 -14.37 16.46 26.54
CA ARG A 692 -14.67 15.61 27.69
C ARG A 692 -13.36 15.09 28.30
N ILE A 693 -12.93 15.67 29.42
CA ILE A 693 -11.94 15.07 30.30
C ILE A 693 -12.42 13.66 30.62
N GLY A 694 -11.71 12.65 30.16
CA GLY A 694 -12.02 11.24 30.37
C GLY A 694 -12.20 10.96 31.86
N ARG A 695 -13.38 10.56 32.27
CA ARG A 695 -13.63 10.21 33.68
C ARG A 695 -13.50 8.71 33.82
N ASP A 696 -12.48 8.27 34.56
CA ASP A 696 -12.36 6.90 34.97
C ASP A 696 -13.55 6.47 35.83
N ILE A 697 -14.17 5.34 35.46
CA ILE A 697 -15.22 4.70 36.25
C ILE A 697 -14.58 3.57 37.02
N ARG A 698 -14.49 3.70 38.35
CA ARG A 698 -13.91 2.69 39.24
C ARG A 698 -14.97 1.69 39.69
N VAL A 699 -14.68 0.43 39.44
CA VAL A 699 -15.57 -0.69 39.79
C VAL A 699 -14.79 -1.70 40.62
N TYR A 700 -15.26 -2.04 41.82
CA TYR A 700 -14.63 -3.04 42.67
C TYR A 700 -15.44 -4.32 42.81
N TYR A 701 -14.77 -5.46 42.96
CA TYR A 701 -15.42 -6.75 43.15
C TYR A 701 -14.78 -7.55 44.30
N PRO A 702 -15.56 -8.45 44.96
CA PRO A 702 -15.03 -9.29 46.06
C PRO A 702 -13.96 -10.27 45.55
N SER A 703 -12.82 -10.33 46.24
CA SER A 703 -11.63 -11.11 45.83
C SER A 703 -11.69 -12.62 46.12
N ALA A 704 -12.82 -13.13 46.56
CA ALA A 704 -12.96 -14.51 47.10
C ALA A 704 -13.16 -15.61 46.03
N ARG A 705 -13.14 -15.33 44.74
CA ARG A 705 -13.44 -16.31 43.64
C ARG A 705 -12.25 -16.53 42.73
N SER A 706 -12.15 -17.72 42.11
CA SER A 706 -11.12 -17.99 41.10
C SER A 706 -11.31 -17.12 39.86
N SER A 707 -10.21 -16.67 39.27
CA SER A 707 -10.20 -15.80 38.10
C SER A 707 -11.00 -16.34 36.93
N ALA A 708 -10.93 -17.66 36.67
CA ALA A 708 -11.66 -18.29 35.58
C ALA A 708 -13.20 -18.28 35.76
N LEU A 709 -13.67 -18.40 37.02
CA LEU A 709 -15.09 -18.37 37.32
C LEU A 709 -15.64 -16.92 37.21
N LEU A 710 -14.86 -15.94 37.64
CA LEU A 710 -15.21 -14.54 37.51
C LEU A 710 -15.34 -14.12 36.05
N LEU A 711 -14.40 -14.47 35.21
CA LEU A 711 -14.43 -14.11 33.79
C LEU A 711 -15.63 -14.74 33.05
N ARG A 712 -16.01 -15.98 33.39
CA ARG A 712 -17.22 -16.57 32.82
C ARG A 712 -18.50 -15.82 33.18
N GLN A 713 -18.57 -15.29 34.40
CA GLN A 713 -19.71 -14.49 34.85
C GLN A 713 -19.72 -13.09 34.23
N TRP A 714 -18.56 -12.59 33.80
CA TRP A 714 -18.42 -11.25 33.23
C TRP A 714 -18.70 -11.16 31.74
N ASN A 715 -18.73 -12.25 31.03
CA ASN A 715 -18.90 -12.29 29.57
C ASN A 715 -20.09 -11.47 29.09
N ASP A 716 -21.25 -11.61 29.70
CA ASP A 716 -22.47 -10.99 29.22
C ASP A 716 -22.43 -9.45 29.30
N TRP A 717 -21.92 -8.89 30.38
CA TRP A 717 -21.85 -7.46 30.52
C TRP A 717 -20.68 -6.85 29.72
N ILE A 718 -19.55 -7.54 29.63
CA ILE A 718 -18.44 -7.14 28.75
C ILE A 718 -18.92 -7.15 27.29
N ALA A 719 -19.60 -8.21 26.87
CA ALA A 719 -20.18 -8.29 25.52
C ALA A 719 -21.13 -7.11 25.23
N ARG A 720 -21.99 -6.74 26.20
CA ARG A 720 -22.88 -5.57 26.04
C ARG A 720 -22.11 -4.26 25.86
N LEU A 721 -21.04 -4.02 26.63
CA LEU A 721 -20.22 -2.81 26.46
C LEU A 721 -19.57 -2.75 25.08
N LEU A 722 -19.12 -3.87 24.56
CA LEU A 722 -18.51 -3.97 23.23
C LEU A 722 -19.55 -3.80 22.10
N VAL A 723 -20.71 -4.43 22.23
CA VAL A 723 -21.80 -4.32 21.24
C VAL A 723 -22.38 -2.91 21.20
N ASN A 724 -22.53 -2.26 22.34
CA ASN A 724 -23.00 -0.87 22.42
C ASN A 724 -21.91 0.15 22.03
N ARG A 725 -20.69 -0.30 21.80
CA ARG A 725 -19.51 0.54 21.55
C ARG A 725 -19.21 1.52 22.69
N ASP A 726 -19.51 1.14 23.91
CA ASP A 726 -19.13 1.88 25.12
C ASP A 726 -17.62 1.76 25.40
N ILE A 727 -16.99 0.69 24.90
CA ILE A 727 -15.55 0.42 24.91
C ILE A 727 -15.13 -0.20 23.58
N HIS A 728 -13.87 -0.01 23.23
CA HIS A 728 -13.24 -0.58 22.02
C HIS A 728 -11.98 -1.40 22.34
N ALA A 729 -11.50 -1.33 23.57
CA ALA A 729 -10.29 -2.04 24.00
C ALA A 729 -10.49 -2.68 25.38
N ILE A 730 -9.78 -3.79 25.60
CA ILE A 730 -9.69 -4.44 26.93
C ILE A 730 -8.22 -4.54 27.29
N ARG A 731 -7.86 -3.96 28.43
CA ARG A 731 -6.53 -4.01 29.01
C ARG A 731 -6.50 -4.98 30.17
N ALA A 732 -5.70 -6.04 30.07
CA ALA A 732 -5.56 -7.04 31.11
C ALA A 732 -4.28 -7.87 30.92
N SER A 733 -3.96 -8.72 31.91
CA SER A 733 -2.87 -9.69 31.75
C SER A 733 -3.15 -10.65 30.59
N GLN A 734 -2.11 -11.19 29.97
CA GLN A 734 -2.20 -12.11 28.81
C GLN A 734 -3.11 -13.32 29.09
N THR A 735 -3.09 -13.83 30.32
CA THR A 735 -3.95 -14.94 30.73
C THR A 735 -5.44 -14.55 30.66
N VAL A 736 -5.78 -13.35 31.14
CA VAL A 736 -7.16 -12.84 31.11
C VAL A 736 -7.59 -12.55 29.66
N LEU A 737 -6.75 -11.94 28.86
CA LEU A 737 -7.02 -11.66 27.46
C LEU A 737 -7.27 -12.95 26.64
N ALA A 738 -6.46 -13.98 26.85
CA ALA A 738 -6.63 -15.27 26.18
C ALA A 738 -7.97 -15.93 26.55
N GLN A 739 -8.35 -15.90 27.84
CA GLN A 739 -9.63 -16.46 28.27
C GLN A 739 -10.83 -15.68 27.72
N LEU A 740 -10.79 -14.36 27.75
CA LEU A 740 -11.86 -13.52 27.20
C LEU A 740 -12.00 -13.70 25.70
N SER A 741 -10.91 -13.88 24.96
CA SER A 741 -10.95 -14.09 23.52
C SER A 741 -11.66 -15.38 23.14
N GLN A 742 -11.47 -16.44 23.89
CA GLN A 742 -12.18 -17.69 23.70
C GLN A 742 -13.68 -17.59 24.01
N GLN A 743 -14.05 -16.75 24.96
CA GLN A 743 -15.40 -16.66 25.49
C GLN A 743 -16.26 -15.61 24.74
N LEU A 744 -15.67 -14.49 24.31
CA LEU A 744 -16.38 -13.38 23.64
C LEU A 744 -16.45 -13.53 22.11
N PHE A 745 -16.18 -14.71 21.58
CA PHE A 745 -16.00 -14.94 20.15
C PHE A 745 -17.27 -14.77 19.31
N LYS A 746 -18.44 -15.09 19.82
CA LYS A 746 -19.68 -15.08 19.03
C LYS A 746 -20.52 -13.80 19.27
N GLY A 747 -20.72 -13.02 18.20
CA GLY A 747 -21.68 -11.91 18.23
C GLY A 747 -21.16 -10.59 18.82
N VAL A 748 -19.85 -10.49 19.09
CA VAL A 748 -19.21 -9.30 19.62
C VAL A 748 -18.38 -8.63 18.52
N PRO A 749 -18.40 -7.29 18.36
CA PRO A 749 -17.55 -6.59 17.41
C PRO A 749 -16.07 -6.75 17.77
N PHE A 750 -15.19 -6.42 16.83
CA PHE A 750 -13.75 -6.38 17.06
C PHE A 750 -13.40 -5.45 18.24
N TRP A 751 -12.46 -5.89 19.08
CA TRP A 751 -11.91 -5.13 20.20
C TRP A 751 -10.40 -5.30 20.29
N CYS A 752 -9.70 -4.27 20.75
CA CYS A 752 -8.25 -4.25 20.88
C CYS A 752 -7.82 -4.94 22.19
N ALA A 753 -6.95 -5.93 22.11
CA ALA A 753 -6.32 -6.53 23.30
C ALA A 753 -5.08 -5.72 23.68
N LEU A 754 -5.03 -5.25 24.92
CA LEU A 754 -3.94 -4.40 25.44
C LEU A 754 -3.31 -5.09 26.66
N SER A 755 -1.98 -5.20 26.66
CA SER A 755 -1.25 -5.64 27.84
C SER A 755 -1.19 -4.52 28.90
N PRO A 756 -0.92 -4.82 30.17
CA PRO A 756 -0.74 -3.80 31.20
C PRO A 756 0.38 -2.79 30.87
N GLU A 757 1.36 -3.19 30.07
CA GLU A 757 2.56 -2.43 29.72
C GLU A 757 2.41 -1.64 28.42
N ASP A 758 1.31 -1.85 27.66
CA ASP A 758 1.07 -1.10 26.44
C ASP A 758 0.96 0.39 26.76
N ALA A 759 1.63 1.21 25.94
CA ALA A 759 1.58 2.67 26.05
C ALA A 759 0.13 3.17 25.92
N THR A 760 -0.09 4.42 26.33
CA THR A 760 -1.39 5.11 26.27
C THR A 760 -2.16 4.80 24.99
N THR A 761 -3.39 4.36 25.14
CA THR A 761 -4.28 4.06 24.01
C THR A 761 -5.19 5.24 23.72
N ARG A 762 -5.81 5.23 22.54
CA ARG A 762 -6.78 6.23 22.10
C ARG A 762 -8.20 5.67 22.01
N TRP A 763 -8.42 4.47 22.54
CA TRP A 763 -9.72 3.82 22.56
C TRP A 763 -10.28 3.79 23.96
N ASP A 764 -11.57 4.06 24.11
CA ASP A 764 -12.27 3.81 25.35
C ASP A 764 -12.06 2.37 25.77
N GLU A 765 -11.58 2.14 26.98
CA GLU A 765 -11.07 0.85 27.42
C GLU A 765 -11.69 0.33 28.70
N LEU A 766 -11.78 -1.00 28.77
CA LEU A 766 -12.03 -1.74 30.00
C LEU A 766 -10.69 -2.24 30.56
N VAL A 767 -10.31 -1.78 31.73
CA VAL A 767 -9.10 -2.24 32.43
C VAL A 767 -9.53 -3.30 33.46
N ILE A 768 -8.98 -4.51 33.35
CA ILE A 768 -9.26 -5.61 34.28
C ILE A 768 -8.01 -5.93 35.07
N VAL A 769 -8.10 -5.82 36.37
CA VAL A 769 -7.03 -6.16 37.35
C VAL A 769 -7.50 -7.37 38.16
N MET A 770 -6.71 -8.45 38.15
CA MET A 770 -7.03 -9.67 38.91
C MET A 770 -6.39 -9.66 40.29
N PRO A 771 -6.87 -10.52 41.23
CA PRO A 771 -6.27 -10.62 42.56
C PRO A 771 -4.77 -10.92 42.50
N GLY A 772 -3.96 -10.09 43.18
CA GLY A 772 -2.50 -10.18 43.13
C GLY A 772 -1.81 -9.41 42.01
N GLU A 773 -2.54 -8.88 41.07
CA GLU A 773 -1.99 -8.00 40.03
C GLU A 773 -1.94 -6.54 40.50
N ARG A 774 -1.10 -5.73 39.84
CA ARG A 774 -1.00 -4.29 40.09
C ARG A 774 -1.84 -3.54 39.04
N LEU A 775 -2.34 -2.36 39.46
CA LEU A 775 -2.96 -1.46 38.49
C LEU A 775 -1.92 -1.05 37.44
N PRO A 776 -2.22 -1.11 36.14
CA PRO A 776 -1.36 -0.56 35.10
C PRO A 776 -1.06 0.92 35.32
N ASP A 777 0.08 1.39 34.81
CA ASP A 777 0.40 2.82 34.79
C ASP A 777 -0.46 3.51 33.71
N LEU A 778 -1.55 4.13 34.16
CA LEU A 778 -2.53 4.77 33.29
C LEU A 778 -2.28 6.27 33.27
N ASP A 779 -2.18 6.88 32.09
CA ASP A 779 -2.09 8.32 31.93
C ASP A 779 -3.35 9.00 32.52
N PRO A 780 -3.27 9.75 33.60
CA PRO A 780 -4.42 10.40 34.25
C PRO A 780 -4.97 11.57 33.42
N PHE A 781 -4.24 12.06 32.43
CA PHE A 781 -4.61 13.21 31.57
C PHE A 781 -5.14 12.79 30.21
N SER A 782 -5.34 11.48 29.99
CA SER A 782 -5.88 11.02 28.71
C SER A 782 -7.37 11.32 28.58
N ASP A 783 -7.79 11.65 27.34
CA ASP A 783 -9.19 11.98 27.02
C ASP A 783 -10.09 10.75 26.83
N ILE A 784 -9.57 9.55 27.04
CA ILE A 784 -10.32 8.30 26.87
C ILE A 784 -11.17 7.98 28.10
N LYS A 785 -12.32 7.37 27.88
CA LYS A 785 -13.16 6.80 28.92
C LYS A 785 -12.57 5.45 29.36
N ARG A 786 -12.32 5.28 30.66
CA ARG A 786 -11.90 4.01 31.23
C ARG A 786 -12.92 3.47 32.22
N ILE A 787 -13.19 2.18 32.10
CA ILE A 787 -13.90 1.41 33.12
C ILE A 787 -12.85 0.51 33.77
N ILE A 788 -12.48 0.77 34.99
CA ILE A 788 -11.43 0.02 35.73
C ILE A 788 -12.11 -0.92 36.70
N VAL A 789 -11.92 -2.22 36.50
CA VAL A 789 -12.50 -3.28 37.34
C VAL A 789 -11.37 -3.96 38.13
N ALA A 790 -11.37 -3.84 39.41
CA ALA A 790 -10.31 -4.31 40.28
C ALA A 790 -10.84 -4.98 41.55
N PRO A 791 -10.04 -5.83 42.24
CA PRO A 791 -10.43 -6.43 43.49
C PRO A 791 -10.65 -5.34 44.58
N GLU A 792 -11.62 -5.57 45.45
CA GLU A 792 -11.86 -4.69 46.62
C GLU A 792 -10.62 -4.53 47.53
N THR A 793 -9.71 -5.49 47.48
CA THR A 793 -8.46 -5.51 48.28
C THR A 793 -7.30 -4.76 47.62
N LEU A 794 -7.48 -4.20 46.41
CA LEU A 794 -6.43 -3.46 45.73
C LEU A 794 -6.07 -2.19 46.51
N LEU A 795 -4.78 -2.03 46.81
CA LEU A 795 -4.27 -0.85 47.47
C LEU A 795 -3.88 0.25 46.49
N GLU A 796 -4.04 1.49 46.92
CA GLU A 796 -3.58 2.64 46.15
C GLU A 796 -2.05 2.70 46.14
N GLN A 797 -1.42 2.91 45.00
CA GLN A 797 0.04 2.80 44.83
C GLN A 797 0.81 3.84 45.64
N ASN A 798 0.24 5.02 45.84
CA ASN A 798 0.93 6.17 46.47
C ASN A 798 0.46 6.49 47.88
N VAL A 799 -0.49 5.74 48.43
CA VAL A 799 -1.07 6.00 49.73
C VAL A 799 -1.09 4.72 50.56
N ARG A 800 -0.27 4.69 51.64
CA ARG A 800 -0.09 3.49 52.47
C ARG A 800 -1.39 3.08 53.18
N GLY A 801 -1.87 1.86 52.92
CA GLY A 801 -3.03 1.27 53.56
C GLY A 801 -4.39 1.73 53.08
N ARG A 802 -4.48 2.60 52.09
CA ARG A 802 -5.75 3.04 51.47
C ARG A 802 -6.17 2.09 50.35
N LEU A 803 -7.44 1.75 50.32
CA LEU A 803 -8.01 0.97 49.20
C LEU A 803 -8.19 1.87 47.99
N TRP A 804 -7.84 1.34 46.80
CA TRP A 804 -7.82 2.10 45.55
C TRP A 804 -9.19 2.73 45.20
N TRP A 805 -10.29 2.03 45.48
CA TRP A 805 -11.63 2.51 45.18
C TRP A 805 -12.15 3.58 46.15
N GLU A 806 -11.62 3.61 47.37
CA GLU A 806 -12.01 4.61 48.39
C GLU A 806 -11.59 6.05 48.04
N SER A 807 -10.64 6.21 47.12
CA SER A 807 -10.21 7.52 46.64
C SER A 807 -11.17 8.19 45.64
N ASP A 808 -12.18 7.46 45.12
CA ASP A 808 -13.22 8.02 44.27
C ASP A 808 -14.61 7.79 44.88
N PRO A 809 -15.32 8.84 45.29
CA PRO A 809 -16.64 8.72 45.91
C PRO A 809 -17.70 8.18 44.92
N ARG A 810 -17.38 8.08 43.63
CA ARG A 810 -18.25 7.52 42.60
C ARG A 810 -17.98 6.05 42.33
N ALA A 811 -17.00 5.45 43.00
CA ALA A 811 -16.68 4.04 42.86
C ALA A 811 -17.92 3.18 43.19
N ARG A 812 -18.15 2.13 42.41
CA ARG A 812 -19.32 1.25 42.54
C ARG A 812 -18.87 -0.18 42.71
N SER A 813 -19.67 -0.97 43.42
CA SER A 813 -19.50 -2.42 43.36
C SER A 813 -19.87 -2.95 41.97
N LEU A 814 -19.27 -4.06 41.54
CA LEU A 814 -19.56 -4.66 40.25
C LEU A 814 -21.05 -4.97 40.05
N ASP A 815 -21.75 -5.41 41.07
CA ASP A 815 -23.20 -5.65 41.02
C ASP A 815 -24.00 -4.36 40.76
N GLN A 816 -23.62 -3.27 41.39
CA GLN A 816 -24.23 -1.96 41.17
C GLN A 816 -23.96 -1.47 39.73
N PHE A 817 -22.74 -1.67 39.25
CA PHE A 817 -22.35 -1.30 37.89
C PHE A 817 -23.14 -2.08 36.84
N ILE A 818 -23.23 -3.41 36.99
CA ILE A 818 -23.99 -4.27 36.03
C ILE A 818 -25.49 -3.90 36.01
N ARG A 819 -26.09 -3.63 37.17
CA ARG A 819 -27.48 -3.16 37.23
C ARG A 819 -27.69 -1.84 36.45
N SER A 820 -26.74 -0.92 36.58
CA SER A 820 -26.81 0.36 35.89
C SER A 820 -26.66 0.23 34.36
N LEU A 821 -25.96 -0.77 33.85
CA LEU A 821 -25.90 -1.09 32.42
C LEU A 821 -27.27 -1.55 31.87
N SER A 822 -28.04 -2.24 32.72
CA SER A 822 -29.38 -2.74 32.34
C SER A 822 -30.46 -1.63 32.35
N SER A 823 -30.29 -0.53 33.07
CA SER A 823 -31.25 0.56 33.24
C SER A 823 -31.07 1.73 32.25
N GLY A 824 -30.10 1.67 31.37
CA GLY A 824 -29.83 2.74 30.37
C GLY A 824 -29.27 4.05 30.94
N HIS A 825 -28.88 4.11 32.21
CA HIS A 825 -28.38 5.33 32.90
C HIS A 825 -26.88 5.56 32.77
N HIS A 826 -26.26 5.13 31.65
CA HIS A 826 -24.80 5.25 31.41
C HIS A 826 -24.41 6.32 30.38
N LYS A 827 -25.32 7.25 30.02
CA LYS A 827 -24.95 8.38 29.16
C LYS A 827 -24.40 9.54 29.95
#